data_9560fb97d111dc57f56afa6ce3ab54eb
#
_entry.id   9560fb97d111dc57f56afa6ce3ab54eb
#
_cell.length_a   1.000
_cell.length_b   1.000
_cell.length_c   1.000
_cell.angle_alpha   90.00
_cell.angle_beta   90.00
_cell.angle_gamma   90.00
#
_symmetry.space_group_name_H-M   'P 1'
#
loop_
_entity.id
_entity.type
_entity.pdbx_description
1 polymer ?
#
loop_
_entity_poly.entity_id
_entity_poly.type
_entity_poly.pdbx_seq_one_letter_code
_entity_poly.pdbx_strand_id
1 'polypeptide(L)'
;MWYSQLGFQSVIWTQLGTRVGLWLAYAVLIAAVGFISATLAIWARPDAADGSTIRVNGDTIEIGKSVSSKSARRIAVVISLIVGLVFGSQFNANWSEILLMFNSQSFGTKDPQFGIDNGFYVFVLPGLKLIMSAVSLLLLAGIIFSIVTHVLMGGIRITIPVNGHGLFHITKRARRQIGIWLMLNMFAWAANQVLGVFSHLTEEGSRITGATYTTVNATIPVTFIMAAITAILGVILGLWIMKSHTLEGSAPIAARASEALKAWKVPTVAIASAIVVSLVLTVAWPVLLQRFRVNPNAQEMESTYIQRNIDATRAAYGLDKVKAEQYKATTEGEEGALADSAESTAQIRLLDPQIISPTFKQLQQSKQYYTFADTVAVDKYDVDGVSQDTVIAARELDLDGLDNRNWVNDHTVYTHGYGVVAAYGNKVTADGQPKFFEAGIPTQGKLTDYEKYEPRIYFSPNATEYSIVGAPEGTKSWEFDYPTGSEGATNTFKGDGGPKIGNIFSRLLYAIRFGSDQILFSNRVNSNSQILYDRSPKERVAKVAPYLTLDGRVYPAVVDGRVKWIVDGYTTSDAYPYSQMTDLGEATKDSTTESSDTVSSLNSKNANYIRNSVKATVDAYDGSVDLYVWDQSDPVVKAWEKIFPGQYHQLSEISGDLMSHMRYPESLFKVQRELLAKYHVSSANQFFSGEDFWQTPVDPTESQQAQQRDILQPPYYLTLQTGGSSEPVFSLTSSYIPAGSSTREILTGFLSVDSDAGHEKGKIGSSYGTIRLQELPKDSNVPGPGQAQNNFNASADVSKELNLLESGSTNVQRGNLLTLPLGGGLVYVQPVYVKSSGSTSFPLLKKVLVAFGDQVGFADTLDEALDQVFGGDSGASAGDAENVGDTTDDKQDAKNDDSADGKTNTDGKQDTPSNTDGKTGGNNGDSSGTMSADLKKALADAAQAMKDSDAAMKKGDWSAYGDAQKQLQEALNKAIELEQ
;
A
#
# COMPACT_ATOMS: atom_id res chain seq x y z
N MET A 1 -14.76 -23.34 4.85
CA MET A 1 -13.92 -24.31 4.13
C MET A 1 -12.49 -23.78 3.95
N TRP A 2 -12.26 -22.71 3.21
CA TRP A 2 -10.92 -22.18 2.94
C TRP A 2 -10.14 -21.80 4.22
N TYR A 3 -10.71 -20.98 5.10
CA TYR A 3 -10.10 -20.65 6.39
C TYR A 3 -9.86 -21.88 7.30
N SER A 4 -10.69 -22.90 7.13
CA SER A 4 -10.55 -24.14 7.91
C SER A 4 -9.37 -24.99 7.43
N GLN A 5 -9.16 -25.03 6.12
CA GLN A 5 -8.05 -25.74 5.50
C GLN A 5 -6.71 -25.10 5.88
N LEU A 6 -6.66 -23.76 5.97
CA LEU A 6 -5.47 -23.01 6.37
C LEU A 6 -5.25 -22.91 7.89
N GLY A 7 -6.16 -23.38 8.73
CA GLY A 7 -6.07 -23.24 10.18
C GLY A 7 -6.54 -21.90 10.74
N PHE A 8 -6.97 -20.95 9.90
CA PHE A 8 -7.37 -19.59 10.29
C PHE A 8 -8.87 -19.40 10.53
N GLN A 9 -9.58 -20.42 10.96
CA GLN A 9 -11.03 -20.34 11.24
C GLN A 9 -11.38 -19.26 12.27
N SER A 10 -10.55 -19.09 13.30
CA SER A 10 -10.77 -18.09 14.35
C SER A 10 -10.84 -16.67 13.78
N VAL A 11 -10.04 -16.35 12.77
CA VAL A 11 -10.01 -15.02 12.14
C VAL A 11 -11.38 -14.67 11.54
N ILE A 12 -11.90 -15.54 10.67
CA ILE A 12 -13.21 -15.28 10.03
C ILE A 12 -14.35 -15.24 11.06
N TRP A 13 -14.36 -16.15 12.06
CA TRP A 13 -15.43 -16.18 13.05
C TRP A 13 -15.35 -15.00 14.02
N THR A 14 -14.16 -14.59 14.46
CA THR A 14 -14.00 -13.40 15.31
C THR A 14 -14.39 -12.15 14.55
N GLN A 15 -13.93 -11.99 13.32
CA GLN A 15 -14.28 -10.83 12.48
C GLN A 15 -15.78 -10.78 12.19
N LEU A 16 -16.36 -11.88 11.67
CA LEU A 16 -17.79 -11.93 11.34
C LEU A 16 -18.65 -11.83 12.59
N GLY A 17 -18.29 -12.55 13.65
CA GLY A 17 -19.01 -12.55 14.92
C GLY A 17 -19.02 -11.16 15.56
N THR A 18 -17.90 -10.45 15.55
CA THR A 18 -17.79 -9.08 16.06
C THR A 18 -18.61 -8.12 15.18
N ARG A 19 -18.48 -8.19 13.86
CA ARG A 19 -19.28 -7.37 12.93
C ARG A 19 -20.78 -7.56 13.11
N VAL A 20 -21.23 -8.81 13.12
CA VAL A 20 -22.64 -9.14 13.30
C VAL A 20 -23.11 -8.81 14.72
N GLY A 21 -22.27 -9.07 15.73
CA GLY A 21 -22.53 -8.72 17.12
C GLY A 21 -22.73 -7.23 17.34
N LEU A 22 -21.83 -6.39 16.80
CA LEU A 22 -21.93 -4.93 16.85
C LEU A 22 -23.18 -4.44 16.11
N TRP A 23 -23.42 -4.94 14.92
CA TRP A 23 -24.62 -4.63 14.15
C TRP A 23 -25.90 -4.94 14.92
N LEU A 24 -26.04 -6.17 15.45
CA LEU A 24 -27.23 -6.59 16.20
C LEU A 24 -27.38 -5.85 17.51
N ALA A 25 -26.28 -5.69 18.27
CA ALA A 25 -26.30 -4.95 19.54
C ALA A 25 -26.80 -3.52 19.32
N TYR A 26 -26.26 -2.84 18.32
CA TYR A 26 -26.66 -1.47 18.04
C TYR A 26 -28.06 -1.39 17.44
N ALA A 27 -28.44 -2.33 16.56
CA ALA A 27 -29.81 -2.44 16.03
C ALA A 27 -30.84 -2.64 17.14
N VAL A 28 -30.53 -3.51 18.12
CA VAL A 28 -31.39 -3.73 19.30
C VAL A 28 -31.48 -2.48 20.17
N LEU A 29 -30.38 -1.77 20.39
CA LEU A 29 -30.35 -0.52 21.16
C LEU A 29 -31.19 0.58 20.51
N ILE A 30 -31.05 0.80 19.20
CA ILE A 30 -31.88 1.76 18.45
C ILE A 30 -33.36 1.35 18.50
N ALA A 31 -33.66 0.08 18.29
CA ALA A 31 -35.01 -0.44 18.35
C ALA A 31 -35.62 -0.27 19.74
N ALA A 32 -34.85 -0.53 20.80
CA ALA A 32 -35.29 -0.35 22.18
C ALA A 32 -35.56 1.12 22.51
N VAL A 33 -34.62 2.03 22.14
CA VAL A 33 -34.79 3.48 22.35
C VAL A 33 -35.99 3.99 21.55
N GLY A 34 -36.16 3.60 20.29
CA GLY A 34 -37.29 3.95 19.46
C GLY A 34 -38.60 3.43 20.05
N PHE A 35 -38.63 2.17 20.47
CA PHE A 35 -39.83 1.57 21.09
C PHE A 35 -40.18 2.23 22.42
N ILE A 36 -39.18 2.48 23.31
CA ILE A 36 -39.39 3.17 24.59
C ILE A 36 -39.92 4.57 24.32
N SER A 37 -39.29 5.33 23.44
CA SER A 37 -39.70 6.68 23.09
C SER A 37 -41.12 6.75 22.55
N ALA A 38 -41.45 5.85 21.61
CA ALA A 38 -42.81 5.74 21.05
C ALA A 38 -43.84 5.28 22.07
N THR A 39 -43.50 4.33 22.94
CA THR A 39 -44.41 3.83 23.99
C THR A 39 -44.72 4.92 25.02
N LEU A 40 -43.69 5.68 25.46
CA LEU A 40 -43.86 6.83 26.32
C LEU A 40 -44.75 7.91 25.67
N ALA A 41 -44.58 8.18 24.41
CA ALA A 41 -45.41 9.13 23.66
C ALA A 41 -46.85 8.64 23.48
N ILE A 42 -47.06 7.34 23.20
CA ILE A 42 -48.39 6.74 23.13
C ILE A 42 -49.07 6.77 24.51
N TRP A 43 -48.36 6.48 25.60
CA TRP A 43 -48.90 6.56 26.97
C TRP A 43 -49.21 8.00 27.38
N ALA A 44 -48.47 8.96 26.84
CA ALA A 44 -48.64 10.38 27.06
C ALA A 44 -49.77 11.03 26.22
N ARG A 45 -50.51 10.23 25.44
CA ARG A 45 -51.63 10.67 24.57
C ARG A 45 -52.61 11.52 25.33
N PRO A 46 -53.11 12.67 24.82
CA PRO A 46 -54.19 13.42 25.38
C PRO A 46 -55.49 12.55 25.42
N ASP A 47 -56.27 12.66 26.52
CA ASP A 47 -57.57 12.06 26.61
C ASP A 47 -58.45 12.61 25.46
N ALA A 48 -59.14 11.74 24.76
CA ALA A 48 -59.87 12.05 23.54
C ALA A 48 -60.98 13.03 23.76
N ALA A 49 -60.70 14.30 23.56
CA ALA A 49 -61.65 15.33 23.29
C ALA A 49 -61.08 16.13 22.14
N ASP A 50 -61.83 16.19 21.07
CA ASP A 50 -61.69 16.95 19.82
C ASP A 50 -60.70 16.40 18.78
N GLY A 51 -61.26 15.64 17.84
CA GLY A 51 -60.66 15.36 16.57
C GLY A 51 -60.29 16.70 15.92
N SER A 52 -59.05 16.78 15.41
CA SER A 52 -58.60 17.96 14.67
C SER A 52 -59.37 17.98 13.33
N THR A 53 -60.45 18.74 13.34
CA THR A 53 -61.24 18.99 12.13
C THR A 53 -60.69 20.23 11.46
N ILE A 54 -60.16 20.14 10.23
CA ILE A 54 -59.89 21.28 9.37
C ILE A 54 -61.15 21.54 8.54
N ARG A 55 -61.80 22.67 8.71
CA ARG A 55 -62.84 23.11 7.82
C ARG A 55 -62.21 23.83 6.63
N VAL A 56 -62.31 23.23 5.44
CA VAL A 56 -61.93 23.87 4.18
C VAL A 56 -63.19 23.98 3.36
N ASN A 57 -63.58 25.20 3.00
CA ASN A 57 -64.83 25.51 2.20
C ASN A 57 -66.13 24.88 2.67
N GLY A 58 -66.35 24.79 3.99
CA GLY A 58 -67.60 24.26 4.53
C GLY A 58 -67.56 22.75 4.82
N ASP A 59 -66.59 22.01 4.28
CA ASP A 59 -66.44 20.60 4.53
C ASP A 59 -65.40 20.39 5.68
N THR A 60 -65.77 19.53 6.61
CA THR A 60 -64.94 19.10 7.75
C THR A 60 -64.06 17.92 7.32
N ILE A 61 -62.79 18.19 7.07
CA ILE A 61 -61.82 17.12 6.83
C ILE A 61 -61.27 16.68 8.19
N GLU A 62 -61.66 15.50 8.65
CA GLU A 62 -61.02 14.86 9.80
C GLU A 62 -59.62 14.35 9.40
N ILE A 63 -58.61 15.08 9.75
CA ILE A 63 -57.24 14.59 9.64
C ILE A 63 -56.92 13.77 10.88
N GLY A 64 -56.87 12.45 10.67
CA GLY A 64 -56.46 11.48 11.65
C GLY A 64 -57.59 10.73 12.31
N LYS A 65 -58.12 9.69 11.65
CA LYS A 65 -58.68 8.54 12.36
C LYS A 65 -57.60 8.14 13.36
N SER A 66 -57.86 8.31 14.68
CA SER A 66 -56.93 8.00 15.72
C SER A 66 -56.52 6.52 15.63
N VAL A 67 -55.30 6.26 15.22
CA VAL A 67 -54.73 4.91 15.25
C VAL A 67 -54.90 4.37 16.66
N SER A 68 -55.44 3.16 16.82
CA SER A 68 -55.60 2.59 18.14
C SER A 68 -54.24 2.46 18.84
N SER A 69 -54.17 2.64 20.14
CA SER A 69 -52.90 2.53 20.92
C SER A 69 -52.20 1.16 20.70
N LYS A 70 -53.04 0.10 20.44
CA LYS A 70 -52.48 -1.24 20.11
C LYS A 70 -51.85 -1.29 18.73
N SER A 71 -52.45 -0.69 17.70
CA SER A 71 -51.94 -0.62 16.34
C SER A 71 -50.70 0.32 16.29
N ALA A 72 -50.76 1.46 17.00
CA ALA A 72 -49.62 2.38 17.11
C ALA A 72 -48.37 1.73 17.72
N ARG A 73 -48.54 0.93 18.77
CA ARG A 73 -47.43 0.17 19.37
C ARG A 73 -46.85 -0.86 18.40
N ARG A 74 -47.68 -1.60 17.63
CA ARG A 74 -47.22 -2.56 16.61
C ARG A 74 -46.43 -1.85 15.50
N ILE A 75 -46.95 -0.74 15.01
CA ILE A 75 -46.25 0.09 14.01
C ILE A 75 -44.93 0.63 14.56
N ALA A 76 -44.94 1.12 15.81
CA ALA A 76 -43.70 1.59 16.46
C ALA A 76 -42.65 0.50 16.60
N VAL A 77 -43.03 -0.75 16.95
CA VAL A 77 -42.10 -1.89 16.99
C VAL A 77 -41.49 -2.14 15.61
N VAL A 78 -42.36 -2.23 14.57
CA VAL A 78 -41.90 -2.55 13.22
C VAL A 78 -40.95 -1.46 12.70
N ILE A 79 -41.34 -0.19 12.83
CA ILE A 79 -40.49 0.94 12.38
C ILE A 79 -39.18 1.00 13.18
N SER A 80 -39.24 0.82 14.52
CA SER A 80 -38.05 0.82 15.34
C SER A 80 -37.10 -0.33 14.98
N LEU A 81 -37.63 -1.51 14.66
CA LEU A 81 -36.79 -2.63 14.20
C LEU A 81 -36.15 -2.34 12.82
N ILE A 82 -36.93 -1.84 11.85
CA ILE A 82 -36.40 -1.50 10.52
C ILE A 82 -35.32 -0.42 10.65
N VAL A 83 -35.60 0.66 11.37
CA VAL A 83 -34.60 1.72 11.60
C VAL A 83 -33.38 1.17 12.31
N GLY A 84 -33.57 0.33 13.33
CA GLY A 84 -32.49 -0.33 14.05
C GLY A 84 -31.60 -1.17 13.13
N LEU A 85 -32.19 -2.00 12.27
CA LEU A 85 -31.44 -2.85 11.33
C LEU A 85 -30.67 -2.03 10.29
N VAL A 86 -31.28 -0.97 9.76
CA VAL A 86 -30.63 -0.11 8.76
C VAL A 86 -29.47 0.68 9.37
N PHE A 87 -29.68 1.39 10.48
CA PHE A 87 -28.62 2.20 11.09
C PHE A 87 -27.63 1.38 11.89
N GLY A 88 -27.98 0.19 12.36
CA GLY A 88 -27.06 -0.74 12.98
C GLY A 88 -25.89 -1.13 12.07
N SER A 89 -26.12 -1.18 10.75
CA SER A 89 -25.09 -1.56 9.78
C SER A 89 -23.88 -0.58 9.73
N GLN A 90 -24.03 0.64 10.18
CA GLN A 90 -22.94 1.64 10.18
C GLN A 90 -21.78 1.29 11.12
N PHE A 91 -22.02 0.46 12.13
CA PHE A 91 -21.02 0.11 13.15
C PHE A 91 -20.28 -1.20 12.87
N ASN A 92 -20.68 -1.95 11.86
CA ASN A 92 -20.03 -3.23 11.56
C ASN A 92 -18.61 -3.08 10.99
N ALA A 93 -18.28 -1.92 10.39
CA ALA A 93 -16.98 -1.66 9.81
C ALA A 93 -15.88 -1.50 10.87
N ASN A 94 -16.23 -0.99 12.06
CA ASN A 94 -15.30 -0.63 13.13
C ASN A 94 -15.05 -1.78 14.13
N TRP A 95 -15.02 -3.00 13.64
CA TRP A 95 -14.81 -4.19 14.47
C TRP A 95 -13.43 -4.20 15.14
N SER A 96 -12.41 -3.66 14.45
CA SER A 96 -11.01 -3.61 14.89
C SER A 96 -10.82 -2.66 16.08
N GLU A 97 -11.40 -1.47 16.02
CA GLU A 97 -11.28 -0.48 17.11
C GLU A 97 -11.88 -1.00 18.44
N ILE A 98 -12.99 -1.72 18.34
CA ILE A 98 -13.62 -2.31 19.52
C ILE A 98 -12.78 -3.46 20.09
N LEU A 99 -12.26 -4.34 19.25
CA LEU A 99 -11.42 -5.45 19.71
C LEU A 99 -10.10 -4.93 20.30
N LEU A 100 -9.46 -3.95 19.66
CA LEU A 100 -8.23 -3.33 20.15
C LEU A 100 -8.46 -2.60 21.46
N MET A 101 -9.59 -1.91 21.64
CA MET A 101 -9.92 -1.23 22.90
C MET A 101 -9.96 -2.22 24.09
N PHE A 102 -10.57 -3.39 23.91
CA PHE A 102 -10.66 -4.41 24.95
C PHE A 102 -9.38 -5.24 25.17
N ASN A 103 -8.45 -5.20 24.19
CA ASN A 103 -7.17 -5.90 24.26
C ASN A 103 -5.99 -4.91 24.29
N SER A 104 -6.21 -3.69 24.76
CA SER A 104 -5.20 -2.65 24.80
C SER A 104 -3.91 -3.07 25.49
N GLN A 105 -2.78 -2.58 24.98
CA GLN A 105 -1.44 -2.79 25.52
C GLN A 105 -0.82 -1.44 25.86
N SER A 106 0.08 -1.42 26.86
CA SER A 106 0.86 -0.23 27.17
C SER A 106 2.03 -0.10 26.22
N PHE A 107 2.27 1.12 25.74
CA PHE A 107 3.49 1.46 25.01
C PHE A 107 4.69 1.69 25.94
N GLY A 108 4.46 1.81 27.26
CA GLY A 108 5.50 2.12 28.23
C GLY A 108 6.01 3.57 28.15
N THR A 109 5.47 4.35 27.22
CA THR A 109 5.76 5.78 27.03
C THR A 109 4.49 6.59 27.20
N LYS A 110 4.63 7.81 27.76
CA LYS A 110 3.52 8.71 28.05
C LYS A 110 3.58 9.94 27.18
N ASP A 111 2.40 10.42 26.76
CA ASP A 111 2.32 11.71 26.09
C ASP A 111 2.80 12.85 27.00
N PRO A 112 3.49 13.84 26.45
CA PRO A 112 4.07 14.93 27.26
C PRO A 112 3.06 16.00 27.66
N GLN A 113 1.80 15.93 27.19
CA GLN A 113 0.78 16.96 27.49
C GLN A 113 -0.13 16.55 28.66
N PHE A 114 -0.63 15.33 28.67
CA PHE A 114 -1.57 14.83 29.67
C PHE A 114 -0.94 13.76 30.57
N GLY A 115 0.25 13.26 30.23
CA GLY A 115 0.95 12.22 31.00
C GLY A 115 0.30 10.84 30.93
N ILE A 116 -0.51 10.59 29.90
CA ILE A 116 -1.24 9.33 29.67
C ILE A 116 -0.39 8.42 28.78
N ASP A 117 -0.42 7.11 29.02
CA ASP A 117 0.25 6.12 28.17
C ASP A 117 -0.23 6.23 26.72
N ASN A 118 0.69 6.13 25.74
CA ASN A 118 0.38 6.26 24.33
C ASN A 118 -0.61 5.18 23.85
N GLY A 119 -0.69 4.04 24.54
CA GLY A 119 -1.69 3.00 24.28
C GLY A 119 -3.14 3.45 24.48
N PHE A 120 -3.38 4.48 25.33
CA PHE A 120 -4.70 5.08 25.43
C PHE A 120 -5.15 5.68 24.09
N TYR A 121 -4.27 6.41 23.43
CA TYR A 121 -4.57 7.09 22.16
C TYR A 121 -4.73 6.08 21.02
N VAL A 122 -3.85 5.08 20.96
CA VAL A 122 -3.83 4.08 19.86
C VAL A 122 -4.98 3.08 19.99
N PHE A 123 -5.29 2.63 21.20
CA PHE A 123 -6.26 1.52 21.39
C PHE A 123 -7.60 1.97 21.97
N VAL A 124 -7.57 2.85 22.98
CA VAL A 124 -8.76 3.12 23.80
C VAL A 124 -9.57 4.29 23.26
N LEU A 125 -8.92 5.37 22.91
CA LEU A 125 -9.58 6.61 22.45
C LEU A 125 -10.44 6.42 21.20
N PRO A 126 -10.00 5.69 20.13
CA PRO A 126 -10.84 5.45 18.96
C PRO A 126 -12.13 4.70 19.31
N GLY A 127 -12.02 3.64 20.12
CA GLY A 127 -13.17 2.88 20.59
C GLY A 127 -14.13 3.70 21.46
N LEU A 128 -13.61 4.55 22.36
CA LEU A 128 -14.43 5.46 23.18
C LEU A 128 -15.17 6.48 22.30
N LYS A 129 -14.52 7.06 21.30
CA LYS A 129 -15.17 7.97 20.35
C LYS A 129 -16.27 7.28 19.57
N LEU A 130 -16.03 6.05 19.11
CA LEU A 130 -17.04 5.23 18.44
C LEU A 130 -18.25 4.99 19.36
N ILE A 131 -18.04 4.62 20.63
CA ILE A 131 -19.11 4.42 21.61
C ILE A 131 -19.88 5.73 21.85
N MET A 132 -19.18 6.87 22.01
CA MET A 132 -19.84 8.17 22.24
C MET A 132 -20.63 8.63 21.02
N SER A 133 -20.13 8.38 19.81
CA SER A 133 -20.88 8.62 18.56
C SER A 133 -22.13 7.76 18.50
N ALA A 134 -22.03 6.49 18.86
CA ALA A 134 -23.16 5.58 18.95
C ALA A 134 -24.22 6.06 19.97
N VAL A 135 -23.78 6.48 21.17
CA VAL A 135 -24.66 7.03 22.22
C VAL A 135 -25.36 8.30 21.72
N SER A 136 -24.65 9.22 21.09
CA SER A 136 -25.22 10.45 20.53
C SER A 136 -26.30 10.17 19.49
N LEU A 137 -26.05 9.21 18.59
CA LEU A 137 -27.02 8.80 17.57
C LEU A 137 -28.24 8.09 18.18
N LEU A 138 -28.05 7.27 19.23
CA LEU A 138 -29.16 6.65 19.99
C LEU A 138 -30.06 7.72 20.64
N LEU A 139 -29.48 8.73 21.26
CA LEU A 139 -30.23 9.82 21.91
C LEU A 139 -30.94 10.70 20.87
N LEU A 140 -30.31 10.95 19.72
CA LEU A 140 -30.94 11.65 18.60
C LEU A 140 -32.13 10.85 18.03
N ALA A 141 -31.97 9.54 17.87
CA ALA A 141 -33.06 8.65 17.48
C ALA A 141 -34.24 8.74 18.50
N GLY A 142 -33.93 8.78 19.81
CA GLY A 142 -34.93 8.98 20.87
C GLY A 142 -35.72 10.27 20.71
N ILE A 143 -35.04 11.39 20.35
CA ILE A 143 -35.71 12.67 20.04
C ILE A 143 -36.65 12.51 18.84
N ILE A 144 -36.12 11.96 17.73
CA ILE A 144 -36.87 11.81 16.47
C ILE A 144 -38.10 10.91 16.68
N PHE A 145 -37.94 9.73 17.29
CA PHE A 145 -39.05 8.83 17.60
C PHE A 145 -40.11 9.48 18.52
N SER A 146 -39.65 10.26 19.53
CA SER A 146 -40.57 11.01 20.38
C SER A 146 -41.37 12.03 19.60
N ILE A 147 -40.73 12.88 18.80
CA ILE A 147 -41.39 13.90 18.00
C ILE A 147 -42.38 13.29 17.02
N VAL A 148 -41.94 12.32 16.22
CA VAL A 148 -42.80 11.66 15.22
C VAL A 148 -44.02 11.01 15.88
N THR A 149 -43.81 10.27 16.96
CA THR A 149 -44.92 9.61 17.65
C THR A 149 -45.85 10.62 18.31
N HIS A 150 -45.36 11.69 18.90
CA HIS A 150 -46.22 12.76 19.45
C HIS A 150 -47.01 13.48 18.37
N VAL A 151 -46.45 13.72 17.18
CA VAL A 151 -47.19 14.27 16.04
C VAL A 151 -48.32 13.30 15.63
N LEU A 152 -47.99 12.02 15.47
CA LEU A 152 -48.99 11.00 15.07
C LEU A 152 -50.09 10.77 16.12
N MET A 153 -49.77 10.94 17.42
CA MET A 153 -50.67 10.73 18.52
C MET A 153 -51.36 12.01 18.99
N GLY A 154 -51.19 13.14 18.30
CA GLY A 154 -51.82 14.43 18.64
C GLY A 154 -51.23 15.12 19.90
N GLY A 155 -50.07 14.66 20.36
CA GLY A 155 -49.28 15.33 21.41
C GLY A 155 -48.59 16.60 20.97
N ILE A 156 -48.29 16.66 19.64
CA ILE A 156 -47.85 17.86 18.92
C ILE A 156 -48.84 18.09 17.79
N ARG A 157 -49.52 19.27 17.80
CA ARG A 157 -50.48 19.67 16.78
C ARG A 157 -49.97 20.91 16.07
N ILE A 158 -49.96 20.86 14.73
CA ILE A 158 -49.67 21.98 13.86
C ILE A 158 -50.99 22.46 13.29
N THR A 159 -51.46 23.63 13.72
CA THR A 159 -52.69 24.21 13.18
C THR A 159 -52.33 25.28 12.17
N ILE A 160 -52.89 25.17 10.95
CA ILE A 160 -52.77 26.22 9.95
C ILE A 160 -53.59 27.42 10.45
N PRO A 161 -53.03 28.64 10.46
CA PRO A 161 -53.73 29.80 11.02
C PRO A 161 -54.94 30.22 10.14
N VAL A 162 -56.08 29.66 10.40
CA VAL A 162 -57.36 30.16 9.90
C VAL A 162 -58.02 30.79 11.13
N ASN A 163 -58.21 32.10 11.14
CA ASN A 163 -58.79 32.93 12.22
C ASN A 163 -57.97 33.04 13.51
N GLY A 164 -56.68 33.29 13.39
CA GLY A 164 -55.98 33.87 14.47
C GLY A 164 -55.44 32.96 15.60
N HIS A 165 -55.36 31.64 15.42
CA HIS A 165 -54.90 30.72 16.43
C HIS A 165 -53.48 30.21 16.14
N GLY A 166 -52.64 29.95 17.19
CA GLY A 166 -51.21 29.73 17.11
C GLY A 166 -50.81 28.43 16.39
N LEU A 167 -49.64 28.45 15.73
CA LEU A 167 -49.07 27.41 14.82
C LEU A 167 -48.74 26.10 15.53
N PHE A 168 -48.45 26.08 16.80
CA PHE A 168 -47.98 24.88 17.50
C PHE A 168 -48.66 24.69 18.86
N HIS A 169 -49.14 23.49 19.11
CA HIS A 169 -49.58 23.07 20.41
C HIS A 169 -48.86 21.78 20.83
N ILE A 170 -48.06 21.85 21.93
CA ILE A 170 -47.29 20.71 22.47
C ILE A 170 -47.80 20.42 23.90
N THR A 171 -48.27 19.20 24.14
CA THR A 171 -48.73 18.75 25.45
C THR A 171 -47.62 18.76 26.49
N LYS A 172 -47.97 18.92 27.78
CA LYS A 172 -46.98 18.92 28.90
C LYS A 172 -46.16 17.65 28.97
N ARG A 173 -46.75 16.48 28.66
CA ARG A 173 -46.05 15.17 28.63
C ARG A 173 -45.06 15.08 27.46
N ALA A 174 -45.45 15.55 26.26
CA ALA A 174 -44.55 15.62 25.08
C ALA A 174 -43.36 16.54 25.37
N ARG A 175 -43.59 17.71 25.94
CA ARG A 175 -42.51 18.65 26.28
C ARG A 175 -41.53 18.05 27.28
N ARG A 176 -42.02 17.34 28.32
CA ARG A 176 -41.13 16.65 29.28
C ARG A 176 -40.25 15.60 28.60
N GLN A 177 -40.83 14.77 27.74
CA GLN A 177 -40.10 13.72 27.04
C GLN A 177 -39.05 14.30 26.12
N ILE A 178 -39.43 15.25 25.23
CA ILE A 178 -38.52 15.90 24.31
C ILE A 178 -37.41 16.66 25.04
N GLY A 179 -37.77 17.39 26.12
CA GLY A 179 -36.82 18.13 26.96
C GLY A 179 -35.77 17.21 27.59
N ILE A 180 -36.16 16.04 28.11
CA ILE A 180 -35.22 15.05 28.67
C ILE A 180 -34.28 14.51 27.61
N TRP A 181 -34.82 14.07 26.45
CA TRP A 181 -33.97 13.57 25.37
C TRP A 181 -33.00 14.63 24.88
N LEU A 182 -33.42 15.90 24.76
CA LEU A 182 -32.53 17.00 24.40
C LEU A 182 -31.41 17.21 25.40
N MET A 183 -31.76 17.23 26.72
CA MET A 183 -30.75 17.35 27.76
C MET A 183 -29.72 16.24 27.71
N LEU A 184 -30.15 14.98 27.58
CA LEU A 184 -29.26 13.83 27.49
C LEU A 184 -28.38 13.92 26.24
N ASN A 185 -28.92 14.33 25.08
CA ASN A 185 -28.15 14.52 23.87
C ASN A 185 -27.07 15.61 24.01
N MET A 186 -27.43 16.76 24.66
CA MET A 186 -26.48 17.83 24.92
C MET A 186 -25.36 17.40 25.89
N PHE A 187 -25.68 16.57 26.89
CA PHE A 187 -24.67 15.99 27.78
C PHE A 187 -23.73 15.03 27.05
N ALA A 188 -24.29 14.16 26.17
CA ALA A 188 -23.47 13.26 25.35
C ALA A 188 -22.56 14.07 24.39
N TRP A 189 -23.09 15.15 23.79
CA TRP A 189 -22.28 16.04 22.97
C TRP A 189 -21.17 16.73 23.76
N ALA A 190 -21.47 17.25 24.97
CA ALA A 190 -20.46 17.81 25.85
C ALA A 190 -19.36 16.78 26.23
N ALA A 191 -19.74 15.54 26.53
CA ALA A 191 -18.80 14.47 26.81
C ALA A 191 -17.94 14.14 25.58
N ASN A 192 -18.52 14.14 24.38
CA ASN A 192 -17.78 13.93 23.13
C ASN A 192 -16.78 15.07 22.86
N GLN A 193 -17.12 16.33 23.20
CA GLN A 193 -16.17 17.46 23.14
C GLN A 193 -14.98 17.24 24.07
N VAL A 194 -15.21 16.74 25.29
CA VAL A 194 -14.13 16.42 26.23
C VAL A 194 -13.22 15.32 25.70
N LEU A 195 -13.78 14.26 25.09
CA LEU A 195 -12.98 13.23 24.43
C LEU A 195 -12.21 13.80 23.23
N GLY A 196 -12.79 14.76 22.51
CA GLY A 196 -12.14 15.46 21.40
C GLY A 196 -10.85 16.18 21.79
N VAL A 197 -10.71 16.60 23.07
CA VAL A 197 -9.48 17.26 23.57
C VAL A 197 -8.24 16.39 23.33
N PHE A 198 -8.33 15.09 23.57
CA PHE A 198 -7.21 14.16 23.41
C PHE A 198 -6.80 14.01 21.92
N SER A 199 -7.74 14.22 21.01
CA SER A 199 -7.47 14.11 19.57
C SER A 199 -6.59 15.22 19.01
N HIS A 200 -6.53 16.38 19.70
CA HIS A 200 -5.65 17.47 19.28
C HIS A 200 -4.16 17.08 19.29
N LEU A 201 -3.79 15.98 19.98
CA LEU A 201 -2.42 15.47 19.94
C LEU A 201 -2.08 14.68 18.67
N THR A 202 -3.08 14.34 17.85
CA THR A 202 -2.92 13.58 16.60
C THR A 202 -3.39 14.37 15.37
N GLU A 203 -3.86 15.63 15.54
CA GLU A 203 -4.31 16.47 14.44
C GLU A 203 -3.14 17.03 13.63
N GLU A 204 -3.28 17.06 12.33
CA GLU A 204 -2.30 17.67 11.44
C GLU A 204 -2.35 19.20 11.54
N GLY A 205 -1.21 19.80 11.80
CA GLY A 205 -1.02 21.24 11.76
C GLY A 205 -0.29 21.67 10.48
N SER A 206 -0.07 22.98 10.32
CA SER A 206 0.63 23.52 9.16
C SER A 206 2.13 23.17 9.09
N ARG A 207 2.75 22.85 10.22
CA ARG A 207 4.18 22.50 10.33
C ARG A 207 4.44 21.13 10.91
N ILE A 208 3.66 20.76 11.92
CA ILE A 208 3.83 19.52 12.69
C ILE A 208 2.45 18.89 12.91
N THR A 209 2.43 17.59 13.11
CA THR A 209 1.28 16.88 13.67
C THR A 209 1.32 16.99 15.20
N GLY A 210 0.14 17.25 15.81
CA GLY A 210 -0.02 17.36 17.25
C GLY A 210 -0.34 18.77 17.74
N ALA A 211 -0.48 18.92 19.04
CA ALA A 211 -0.89 20.17 19.65
C ALA A 211 0.22 21.23 19.62
N THR A 212 -0.09 22.41 19.11
CA THR A 212 0.79 23.60 19.07
C THR A 212 0.62 24.46 20.31
N TYR A 213 1.40 25.52 20.42
CA TYR A 213 1.22 26.51 21.51
C TYR A 213 -0.22 27.01 21.58
N THR A 214 -0.80 27.37 20.46
CA THR A 214 -2.20 27.88 20.40
C THR A 214 -3.18 26.77 20.78
N THR A 215 -2.96 25.54 20.34
CA THR A 215 -3.81 24.40 20.71
C THR A 215 -3.83 24.20 22.23
N VAL A 216 -2.67 24.18 22.88
CA VAL A 216 -2.55 23.92 24.32
C VAL A 216 -3.08 25.09 25.15
N ASN A 217 -2.79 26.34 24.77
CA ASN A 217 -3.10 27.50 25.58
C ASN A 217 -4.44 28.17 25.24
N ALA A 218 -5.06 27.86 24.10
CA ALA A 218 -6.36 28.38 23.71
C ALA A 218 -7.36 27.26 23.41
N THR A 219 -7.10 26.39 22.42
CA THR A 219 -8.10 25.45 21.93
C THR A 219 -8.53 24.43 22.98
N ILE A 220 -7.60 23.81 23.70
CA ILE A 220 -7.91 22.81 24.74
C ILE A 220 -8.72 23.44 25.90
N PRO A 221 -8.29 24.56 26.56
CA PRO A 221 -9.09 25.21 27.59
C PRO A 221 -10.46 25.65 27.10
N VAL A 222 -10.54 26.21 25.89
CA VAL A 222 -11.81 26.62 25.27
C VAL A 222 -12.73 25.43 25.07
N THR A 223 -12.22 24.27 24.61
CA THR A 223 -13.03 23.07 24.42
C THR A 223 -13.67 22.61 25.73
N PHE A 224 -12.95 22.63 26.86
CA PHE A 224 -13.54 22.34 28.17
C PHE A 224 -14.62 23.35 28.57
N ILE A 225 -14.38 24.63 28.31
CA ILE A 225 -15.38 25.70 28.57
C ILE A 225 -16.60 25.46 27.66
N MET A 226 -16.41 25.16 26.41
CA MET A 226 -17.51 24.90 25.46
C MET A 226 -18.30 23.62 25.82
N ALA A 227 -17.65 22.58 26.31
CA ALA A 227 -18.33 21.41 26.83
C ALA A 227 -19.24 21.75 28.02
N ALA A 228 -18.76 22.60 28.97
CA ALA A 228 -19.56 23.08 30.06
C ALA A 228 -20.74 23.97 29.60
N ILE A 229 -20.49 24.88 28.66
CA ILE A 229 -21.55 25.73 28.04
C ILE A 229 -22.60 24.86 27.36
N THR A 230 -22.17 23.84 26.59
CA THR A 230 -23.07 22.89 25.91
C THR A 230 -23.96 22.14 26.92
N ALA A 231 -23.39 21.66 28.00
CA ALA A 231 -24.12 20.98 29.06
C ALA A 231 -25.13 21.92 29.72
N ILE A 232 -24.71 23.16 30.10
CA ILE A 232 -25.57 24.18 30.69
C ILE A 232 -26.69 24.59 29.73
N LEU A 233 -26.38 24.81 28.46
CA LEU A 233 -27.38 25.12 27.44
C LEU A 233 -28.40 23.99 27.28
N GLY A 234 -27.95 22.74 27.33
CA GLY A 234 -28.81 21.55 27.35
C GLY A 234 -29.80 21.58 28.53
N VAL A 235 -29.35 21.93 29.72
CA VAL A 235 -30.20 22.10 30.91
C VAL A 235 -31.18 23.24 30.70
N ILE A 236 -30.74 24.43 30.30
CA ILE A 236 -31.58 25.61 30.08
C ILE A 236 -32.68 25.31 29.04
N LEU A 237 -32.29 24.77 27.86
CA LEU A 237 -33.23 24.47 26.77
C LEU A 237 -34.19 23.33 27.16
N GLY A 238 -33.69 22.29 27.80
CA GLY A 238 -34.51 21.17 28.28
C GLY A 238 -35.55 21.61 29.31
N LEU A 239 -35.14 22.35 30.35
CA LEU A 239 -36.04 22.90 31.36
C LEU A 239 -37.02 23.91 30.77
N TRP A 240 -36.58 24.74 29.84
CA TRP A 240 -37.46 25.68 29.14
C TRP A 240 -38.56 24.93 28.34
N ILE A 241 -38.19 23.91 27.55
CA ILE A 241 -39.15 23.07 26.81
C ILE A 241 -40.14 22.43 27.81
N MET A 242 -39.66 21.92 28.92
CA MET A 242 -40.51 21.24 29.95
C MET A 242 -41.48 22.17 30.61
N LYS A 243 -41.10 23.44 30.90
CA LYS A 243 -41.84 24.41 31.69
C LYS A 243 -42.62 25.44 30.85
N SER A 244 -42.36 25.53 29.54
CA SER A 244 -42.97 26.57 28.68
C SER A 244 -44.47 26.41 28.50
N HIS A 245 -45.27 27.30 29.10
CA HIS A 245 -46.73 27.35 28.92
C HIS A 245 -47.17 27.96 27.59
N THR A 246 -46.30 28.68 26.87
CA THR A 246 -46.61 29.32 25.59
C THR A 246 -46.82 28.37 24.46
N LEU A 247 -46.36 27.11 24.64
CA LEU A 247 -46.58 26.02 23.69
C LEU A 247 -47.96 25.36 23.91
N GLU A 248 -48.79 25.83 24.86
CA GLU A 248 -50.12 25.25 25.20
C GLU A 248 -51.28 25.87 24.43
N GLY A 249 -51.09 26.90 23.66
CA GLY A 249 -52.04 27.28 22.59
C GLY A 249 -53.43 27.83 22.88
N SER A 250 -53.74 28.67 23.89
CA SER A 250 -55.13 29.11 24.22
C SER A 250 -55.42 30.60 24.24
N ALA A 251 -54.55 31.51 23.76
CA ALA A 251 -54.78 32.95 23.78
C ALA A 251 -54.88 33.66 22.37
N PRO A 252 -55.53 34.84 22.19
CA PRO A 252 -55.67 35.51 20.88
C PRO A 252 -54.32 36.01 20.26
N ILE A 253 -54.19 36.09 18.88
CA ILE A 253 -52.92 36.30 18.18
C ILE A 253 -52.18 37.59 18.59
N ALA A 254 -52.87 38.70 18.83
CA ALA A 254 -52.20 39.95 19.14
C ALA A 254 -51.55 39.98 20.55
N ALA A 255 -52.16 39.33 21.51
CA ALA A 255 -51.60 39.14 22.87
C ALA A 255 -50.51 38.08 22.85
N ARG A 256 -50.57 37.09 21.94
CA ARG A 256 -49.61 35.99 21.78
C ARG A 256 -48.30 36.39 21.15
N ALA A 257 -48.31 37.30 20.19
CA ALA A 257 -47.03 37.72 19.54
C ALA A 257 -46.10 38.36 20.57
N SER A 258 -46.63 39.20 21.48
CA SER A 258 -45.84 39.78 22.57
C SER A 258 -45.49 38.80 23.67
N GLU A 259 -46.38 37.85 24.01
CA GLU A 259 -46.16 36.81 25.02
C GLU A 259 -45.26 35.69 24.48
N ALA A 260 -45.43 35.29 23.21
CA ALA A 260 -44.52 34.39 22.51
C ALA A 260 -43.10 34.97 22.41
N LEU A 261 -42.97 36.24 22.05
CA LEU A 261 -41.69 36.93 22.03
C LEU A 261 -41.05 36.97 23.44
N LYS A 262 -41.86 37.20 24.49
CA LYS A 262 -41.36 37.16 25.88
C LYS A 262 -40.93 35.73 26.30
N ALA A 263 -41.66 34.72 25.91
CA ALA A 263 -41.35 33.31 26.25
C ALA A 263 -40.18 32.73 25.50
N TRP A 264 -40.06 33.08 24.21
CA TRP A 264 -38.92 32.70 23.40
C TRP A 264 -37.64 33.49 23.73
N LYS A 265 -37.74 34.55 24.53
CA LYS A 265 -36.62 35.38 24.93
C LYS A 265 -35.52 34.57 25.58
N VAL A 266 -35.85 33.64 26.50
CA VAL A 266 -34.85 32.84 27.23
C VAL A 266 -34.08 31.90 26.29
N PRO A 267 -34.71 31.02 25.51
CA PRO A 267 -33.96 30.14 24.62
C PRO A 267 -33.20 30.91 23.53
N THR A 268 -33.82 31.96 22.98
CA THR A 268 -33.18 32.79 21.94
C THR A 268 -31.94 33.49 22.46
N VAL A 269 -32.04 34.12 23.66
CA VAL A 269 -30.88 34.75 24.28
C VAL A 269 -29.84 33.72 24.68
N ALA A 270 -30.23 32.55 25.21
CA ALA A 270 -29.31 31.49 25.58
C ALA A 270 -28.57 30.93 24.36
N ILE A 271 -29.27 30.65 23.26
CA ILE A 271 -28.67 30.17 22.02
C ILE A 271 -27.78 31.27 21.38
N ALA A 272 -28.31 32.51 21.27
CA ALA A 272 -27.55 33.62 20.69
C ALA A 272 -26.29 33.93 21.51
N SER A 273 -26.37 33.91 22.85
CA SER A 273 -25.21 34.08 23.71
C SER A 273 -24.20 32.92 23.52
N ALA A 274 -24.69 31.68 23.51
CA ALA A 274 -23.84 30.53 23.27
C ALA A 274 -23.14 30.58 21.91
N ILE A 275 -23.83 31.02 20.83
CA ILE A 275 -23.24 31.22 19.51
C ILE A 275 -22.18 32.33 19.55
N VAL A 276 -22.48 33.49 20.11
CA VAL A 276 -21.52 34.61 20.21
C VAL A 276 -20.30 34.19 21.03
N VAL A 277 -20.50 33.58 22.20
CA VAL A 277 -19.41 33.09 23.04
C VAL A 277 -18.61 32.01 22.31
N SER A 278 -19.29 31.09 21.59
CA SER A 278 -18.60 30.09 20.76
C SER A 278 -17.72 30.76 19.72
N LEU A 279 -18.25 31.69 18.92
CA LEU A 279 -17.46 32.39 17.89
C LEU A 279 -16.25 33.15 18.50
N VAL A 280 -16.46 33.80 19.62
CA VAL A 280 -15.36 34.53 20.30
C VAL A 280 -14.31 33.56 20.82
N LEU A 281 -14.72 32.50 21.51
CA LEU A 281 -13.78 31.59 22.14
C LEU A 281 -13.15 30.62 21.17
N THR A 282 -13.91 30.05 20.21
CA THR A 282 -13.38 29.00 19.31
C THR A 282 -12.71 29.56 18.06
N VAL A 283 -13.05 30.75 17.62
CA VAL A 283 -12.49 31.37 16.42
C VAL A 283 -11.65 32.60 16.76
N ALA A 284 -12.25 33.63 17.37
CA ALA A 284 -11.54 34.90 17.56
C ALA A 284 -10.36 34.77 18.52
N TRP A 285 -10.52 34.10 19.65
CA TRP A 285 -9.46 33.97 20.66
C TRP A 285 -8.23 33.21 20.17
N PRO A 286 -8.33 32.00 19.58
CA PRO A 286 -7.16 31.32 19.02
C PRO A 286 -6.47 32.10 17.91
N VAL A 287 -7.24 32.75 17.01
CA VAL A 287 -6.69 33.59 15.93
C VAL A 287 -5.94 34.80 16.49
N LEU A 288 -6.48 35.47 17.48
CA LEU A 288 -5.82 36.62 18.14
C LEU A 288 -4.53 36.18 18.84
N LEU A 289 -4.58 35.05 19.56
CA LEU A 289 -3.41 34.49 20.24
C LEU A 289 -2.32 34.13 19.22
N GLN A 290 -2.71 33.44 18.15
CA GLN A 290 -1.81 33.03 17.08
C GLN A 290 -1.16 34.26 16.41
N ARG A 291 -1.97 35.26 16.02
CA ARG A 291 -1.51 36.39 15.23
C ARG A 291 -0.66 37.38 16.05
N PHE A 292 -1.03 37.68 17.28
CA PHE A 292 -0.40 38.75 18.06
C PHE A 292 0.64 38.26 19.06
N ARG A 293 0.60 36.99 19.48
CA ARG A 293 1.55 36.43 20.43
C ARG A 293 2.46 35.39 19.84
N VAL A 294 1.90 34.45 19.08
CA VAL A 294 2.69 33.32 18.55
C VAL A 294 3.49 33.75 17.33
N ASN A 295 2.84 34.26 16.27
CA ASN A 295 3.53 34.57 15.02
C ASN A 295 4.74 35.50 15.15
N PRO A 296 4.72 36.55 15.99
CA PRO A 296 5.90 37.41 16.17
C PRO A 296 7.08 36.71 16.84
N ASN A 297 6.82 35.66 17.62
CA ASN A 297 7.81 34.92 18.39
C ASN A 297 7.67 33.40 18.16
N ALA A 298 7.35 33.01 16.91
CA ALA A 298 6.92 31.66 16.61
C ALA A 298 7.99 30.60 16.92
N GLN A 299 9.25 30.89 16.66
CA GLN A 299 10.36 29.98 16.92
C GLN A 299 10.46 29.63 18.43
N GLU A 300 10.37 30.61 19.31
CA GLU A 300 10.44 30.39 20.77
C GLU A 300 9.19 29.72 21.31
N MET A 301 8.01 30.22 20.89
CA MET A 301 6.72 29.74 21.40
C MET A 301 6.42 28.29 20.95
N GLU A 302 6.78 27.91 19.72
CA GLU A 302 6.51 26.57 19.17
C GLU A 302 7.65 25.57 19.44
N SER A 303 8.82 26.01 19.88
CA SER A 303 10.02 25.15 20.06
C SER A 303 9.73 23.90 20.90
N THR A 304 9.06 24.02 22.04
CA THR A 304 8.70 22.87 22.88
C THR A 304 7.80 21.86 22.16
N TYR A 305 6.85 22.34 21.35
CA TYR A 305 5.88 21.49 20.66
C TYR A 305 6.50 20.83 19.43
N ILE A 306 7.38 21.53 18.74
CA ILE A 306 8.21 20.99 17.66
C ILE A 306 9.12 19.89 18.20
N GLN A 307 9.78 20.11 19.38
CA GLN A 307 10.61 19.08 19.97
C GLN A 307 9.81 17.82 20.33
N ARG A 308 8.60 17.99 20.91
CA ARG A 308 7.68 16.86 21.17
C ARG A 308 7.31 16.08 19.90
N ASN A 309 7.09 16.80 18.79
CA ASN A 309 6.81 16.18 17.50
C ASN A 309 8.03 15.43 16.96
N ILE A 310 9.24 16.01 17.02
CA ILE A 310 10.48 15.36 16.61
C ILE A 310 10.67 14.04 17.37
N ASP A 311 10.62 14.12 18.71
CA ASP A 311 10.87 12.96 19.58
C ASP A 311 9.82 11.86 19.37
N ALA A 312 8.53 12.24 19.29
CA ALA A 312 7.44 11.30 19.07
C ALA A 312 7.50 10.66 17.69
N THR A 313 7.81 11.43 16.65
CA THR A 313 7.95 10.92 15.27
C THR A 313 9.11 9.93 15.18
N ARG A 314 10.28 10.32 15.71
CA ARG A 314 11.44 9.41 15.71
C ARG A 314 11.13 8.11 16.45
N ALA A 315 10.50 8.18 17.62
CA ALA A 315 10.07 6.99 18.36
C ALA A 315 9.02 6.17 17.61
N ALA A 316 8.00 6.79 17.03
CA ALA A 316 6.90 6.10 16.36
C ALA A 316 7.30 5.38 15.06
N TYR A 317 8.34 5.85 14.39
CA TYR A 317 8.84 5.28 13.15
C TYR A 317 10.17 4.51 13.30
N GLY A 318 10.66 4.33 14.55
CA GLY A 318 11.91 3.59 14.81
C GLY A 318 13.17 4.34 14.39
N LEU A 319 13.11 5.67 14.37
CA LEU A 319 14.22 6.57 14.01
C LEU A 319 15.00 7.08 15.21
N ASP A 320 14.59 6.74 16.40
CA ASP A 320 15.22 7.14 17.66
C ASP A 320 16.61 6.53 17.85
N LYS A 321 16.90 5.41 17.16
CA LYS A 321 18.16 4.67 17.23
C LYS A 321 19.06 4.89 16.00
N VAL A 322 18.73 5.82 15.10
CA VAL A 322 19.56 6.14 13.95
C VAL A 322 20.95 6.60 14.41
N LYS A 323 21.98 5.94 13.89
CA LYS A 323 23.37 6.31 14.10
C LYS A 323 23.77 7.33 13.05
N ALA A 324 23.81 8.61 13.42
CA ALA A 324 24.27 9.68 12.56
C ALA A 324 25.76 9.93 12.80
N GLU A 325 26.54 9.94 11.72
CA GLU A 325 27.98 10.16 11.75
C GLU A 325 28.39 11.17 10.66
N GLN A 326 29.34 12.06 10.98
CA GLN A 326 29.90 12.95 9.97
C GLN A 326 30.84 12.18 9.07
N TYR A 327 30.60 12.24 7.77
CA TYR A 327 31.39 11.56 6.75
C TYR A 327 32.12 12.58 5.87
N LYS A 328 33.45 12.67 6.06
CA LYS A 328 34.31 13.53 5.24
C LYS A 328 34.76 12.76 4.00
N ALA A 329 33.91 12.78 2.98
CA ALA A 329 34.19 12.11 1.73
C ALA A 329 35.30 12.83 0.95
N THR A 330 36.33 12.09 0.48
CA THR A 330 37.24 12.56 -0.55
C THR A 330 36.59 12.49 -1.94
N THR A 331 37.10 13.32 -2.86
CA THR A 331 36.70 13.32 -4.27
C THR A 331 37.87 13.00 -5.20
N GLU A 332 39.04 12.70 -4.62
CA GLU A 332 40.27 12.35 -5.37
C GLU A 332 40.55 10.86 -5.14
N GLY A 333 40.64 10.08 -6.21
CA GLY A 333 40.93 8.65 -6.19
C GLY A 333 42.47 8.45 -6.15
N GLU A 334 42.94 7.64 -5.21
CA GLU A 334 44.30 7.22 -5.07
C GLU A 334 44.49 5.76 -5.49
N GLU A 335 45.64 5.43 -6.09
CA GLU A 335 45.98 4.05 -6.45
C GLU A 335 45.98 3.15 -5.20
N GLY A 336 45.35 1.97 -5.31
CA GLY A 336 45.23 1.02 -4.19
C GLY A 336 44.18 1.39 -3.12
N ALA A 337 43.43 2.47 -3.29
CA ALA A 337 42.49 2.94 -2.27
C ALA A 337 41.33 1.97 -1.96
N LEU A 338 41.05 1.02 -2.86
CA LEU A 338 39.98 0.00 -2.68
C LEU A 338 40.49 -1.33 -2.12
N ALA A 339 41.77 -1.50 -1.89
CA ALA A 339 42.36 -2.76 -1.40
C ALA A 339 41.71 -3.23 -0.08
N ASP A 340 41.48 -2.30 0.87
CA ASP A 340 40.80 -2.60 2.14
C ASP A 340 39.29 -2.85 1.98
N SER A 341 38.73 -2.56 0.82
CA SER A 341 37.29 -2.74 0.48
C SER A 341 37.05 -3.83 -0.56
N ALA A 342 38.06 -4.67 -0.84
CA ALA A 342 37.96 -5.70 -1.88
C ALA A 342 36.79 -6.65 -1.72
N GLU A 343 36.40 -7.02 -0.48
CA GLU A 343 35.19 -7.83 -0.21
C GLU A 343 33.90 -7.10 -0.56
N SER A 344 33.83 -5.78 -0.37
CA SER A 344 32.68 -4.97 -0.78
C SER A 344 32.61 -4.83 -2.30
N THR A 345 33.74 -4.60 -2.97
CA THR A 345 33.79 -4.47 -4.43
C THR A 345 33.44 -5.77 -5.13
N ALA A 346 33.79 -6.92 -4.55
CA ALA A 346 33.43 -8.25 -5.04
C ALA A 346 31.93 -8.55 -5.03
N GLN A 347 31.10 -7.78 -4.32
CA GLN A 347 29.66 -7.97 -4.19
C GLN A 347 28.85 -6.86 -4.88
N ILE A 348 29.49 -5.89 -5.55
CA ILE A 348 28.76 -4.82 -6.25
C ILE A 348 27.88 -5.41 -7.34
N ARG A 349 26.57 -5.30 -7.16
CA ARG A 349 25.59 -5.85 -8.08
C ARG A 349 25.54 -5.07 -9.40
N LEU A 350 25.79 -5.74 -10.50
CA LEU A 350 25.71 -5.20 -11.86
C LEU A 350 24.40 -5.55 -12.56
N LEU A 351 23.73 -6.64 -12.15
CA LEU A 351 22.44 -7.02 -12.71
C LEU A 351 21.31 -6.20 -12.09
N ASP A 352 20.69 -5.35 -12.89
CA ASP A 352 19.56 -4.53 -12.47
C ASP A 352 18.27 -5.35 -12.47
N PRO A 353 17.60 -5.55 -11.30
CA PRO A 353 16.38 -6.34 -11.19
C PRO A 353 15.21 -5.83 -12.03
N GLN A 354 15.17 -4.53 -12.34
CA GLN A 354 14.11 -3.90 -13.13
C GLN A 354 14.33 -4.12 -14.64
N ILE A 355 15.58 -4.23 -15.07
CA ILE A 355 15.95 -4.34 -16.49
C ILE A 355 16.06 -5.80 -16.96
N ILE A 356 16.57 -6.72 -16.12
CA ILE A 356 16.94 -8.08 -16.57
C ILE A 356 15.76 -9.07 -16.63
N SER A 357 14.56 -8.73 -16.19
CA SER A 357 13.40 -9.64 -16.25
C SER A 357 13.11 -10.14 -17.67
N PRO A 358 13.14 -9.31 -18.73
CA PRO A 358 13.03 -9.79 -20.11
C PRO A 358 14.14 -10.77 -20.51
N THR A 359 15.36 -10.63 -19.98
CA THR A 359 16.46 -11.56 -20.22
C THR A 359 16.18 -12.93 -19.56
N PHE A 360 15.69 -12.94 -18.31
CA PHE A 360 15.21 -14.17 -17.66
C PHE A 360 14.10 -14.82 -18.47
N LYS A 361 13.13 -14.04 -18.94
CA LYS A 361 12.04 -14.53 -19.78
C LYS A 361 12.57 -15.17 -21.06
N GLN A 362 13.42 -14.49 -21.80
CA GLN A 362 13.94 -14.99 -23.09
C GLN A 362 14.80 -16.24 -22.92
N LEU A 363 15.66 -16.30 -21.90
CA LEU A 363 16.62 -17.40 -21.72
C LEU A 363 16.02 -18.60 -20.97
N GLN A 364 15.03 -18.40 -20.09
CA GLN A 364 14.58 -19.40 -19.13
C GLN A 364 13.06 -19.67 -19.13
N GLN A 365 12.28 -18.98 -19.97
CA GLN A 365 10.82 -19.18 -20.04
C GLN A 365 10.44 -20.58 -20.56
N SER A 366 11.19 -21.11 -21.52
CA SER A 366 11.00 -22.41 -22.21
C SER A 366 9.70 -22.52 -23.00
N LYS A 367 8.57 -22.03 -22.49
CA LYS A 367 7.24 -22.05 -23.11
C LYS A 367 6.48 -20.77 -22.79
N GLN A 368 5.58 -20.34 -23.68
CA GLN A 368 4.83 -19.08 -23.57
C GLN A 368 3.89 -19.02 -22.36
N TYR A 369 3.47 -20.17 -21.82
CA TYR A 369 2.63 -20.25 -20.61
C TYR A 369 3.42 -20.16 -19.30
N TYR A 370 4.70 -19.86 -19.35
CA TYR A 370 5.50 -19.47 -18.18
C TYR A 370 5.88 -18.00 -18.26
N THR A 371 5.96 -17.36 -17.14
CA THR A 371 6.42 -15.96 -17.02
C THR A 371 7.27 -15.77 -15.77
N PHE A 372 7.93 -14.62 -15.70
CA PHE A 372 8.65 -14.14 -14.52
C PHE A 372 8.08 -12.79 -14.13
N ALA A 373 8.22 -12.42 -12.86
CA ALA A 373 7.84 -11.10 -12.39
C ALA A 373 8.56 -9.99 -13.18
N ASP A 374 7.91 -8.86 -13.41
CA ASP A 374 8.49 -7.72 -14.13
C ASP A 374 9.76 -7.18 -13.46
N THR A 375 9.85 -7.27 -12.14
CA THR A 375 11.06 -7.00 -11.38
C THR A 375 11.47 -8.27 -10.63
N VAL A 376 12.66 -8.78 -10.93
CA VAL A 376 13.20 -9.95 -10.22
C VAL A 376 13.60 -9.58 -8.78
N ALA A 377 13.62 -10.54 -7.88
CA ALA A 377 13.99 -10.29 -6.50
C ALA A 377 15.51 -10.27 -6.33
N VAL A 378 15.99 -9.45 -5.38
CA VAL A 378 17.36 -9.50 -4.90
C VAL A 378 17.38 -10.23 -3.57
N ASP A 379 18.25 -11.20 -3.42
CA ASP A 379 18.44 -11.97 -2.19
C ASP A 379 19.92 -12.34 -2.04
N LYS A 380 20.28 -13.05 -1.01
CA LYS A 380 21.61 -13.62 -0.85
C LYS A 380 21.53 -15.11 -0.63
N TYR A 381 22.45 -15.83 -1.21
CA TYR A 381 22.60 -17.27 -1.06
C TYR A 381 24.06 -17.65 -0.77
N ASP A 382 24.25 -18.66 0.03
CA ASP A 382 25.57 -19.30 0.16
C ASP A 382 25.78 -20.19 -1.07
N VAL A 383 26.71 -19.82 -1.91
CA VAL A 383 27.11 -20.59 -3.09
C VAL A 383 28.55 -21.02 -2.91
N ASP A 384 28.79 -22.32 -2.73
CA ASP A 384 30.11 -22.91 -2.50
C ASP A 384 30.85 -22.35 -1.27
N GLY A 385 30.12 -21.98 -0.20
CA GLY A 385 30.67 -21.44 1.04
C GLY A 385 30.93 -19.94 1.00
N VAL A 386 30.48 -19.23 -0.04
CA VAL A 386 30.57 -17.77 -0.16
C VAL A 386 29.17 -17.17 -0.26
N SER A 387 28.87 -16.19 0.59
CA SER A 387 27.62 -15.42 0.50
C SER A 387 27.64 -14.57 -0.77
N GLN A 388 26.63 -14.75 -1.64
CA GLN A 388 26.54 -14.10 -2.96
C GLN A 388 25.27 -13.27 -3.05
N ASP A 389 25.41 -12.00 -3.40
CA ASP A 389 24.28 -11.20 -3.84
C ASP A 389 23.69 -11.83 -5.11
N THR A 390 22.41 -12.13 -5.07
CA THR A 390 21.71 -12.97 -6.05
C THR A 390 20.50 -12.25 -6.60
N VAL A 391 20.25 -12.42 -7.91
CA VAL A 391 18.98 -12.08 -8.52
C VAL A 391 18.19 -13.36 -8.79
N ILE A 392 16.97 -13.43 -8.25
CA ILE A 392 16.15 -14.65 -8.25
C ILE A 392 14.72 -14.36 -8.72
N ALA A 393 14.15 -15.27 -9.47
CA ALA A 393 12.76 -15.23 -9.88
C ALA A 393 12.14 -16.63 -9.92
N ALA A 394 10.87 -16.73 -9.58
CA ALA A 394 10.08 -17.93 -9.77
C ALA A 394 9.53 -17.97 -11.20
N ARG A 395 9.55 -19.16 -11.83
CA ARG A 395 8.89 -19.39 -13.13
C ARG A 395 7.43 -19.67 -12.87
N GLU A 396 6.61 -18.63 -13.00
CA GLU A 396 5.18 -18.65 -12.71
C GLU A 396 4.36 -19.10 -13.92
N LEU A 397 3.15 -19.58 -13.69
CA LEU A 397 2.20 -19.92 -14.74
C LEU A 397 1.55 -18.65 -15.29
N ASP A 398 1.56 -18.53 -16.61
CA ASP A 398 0.87 -17.50 -17.39
C ASP A 398 -0.12 -18.15 -18.34
N LEU A 399 -1.38 -18.16 -17.97
CA LEU A 399 -2.43 -18.77 -18.81
C LEU A 399 -2.71 -17.99 -20.09
N ASP A 400 -2.41 -16.68 -20.10
CA ASP A 400 -2.61 -15.85 -21.31
C ASP A 400 -1.61 -16.21 -22.43
N GLY A 401 -0.51 -16.87 -22.09
CA GLY A 401 0.42 -17.46 -23.05
C GLY A 401 -0.05 -18.78 -23.68
N LEU A 402 -1.24 -19.28 -23.36
CA LEU A 402 -1.79 -20.51 -23.96
C LEU A 402 -2.56 -20.23 -25.24
N ASP A 403 -2.18 -20.89 -26.36
CA ASP A 403 -2.88 -20.78 -27.65
C ASP A 403 -4.32 -21.31 -27.60
N ASN A 404 -4.58 -22.33 -26.79
CA ASN A 404 -5.87 -23.02 -26.70
C ASN A 404 -6.46 -22.93 -25.28
N ARG A 405 -6.92 -21.78 -24.90
CA ARG A 405 -7.60 -21.57 -23.62
C ARG A 405 -8.97 -22.25 -23.65
N ASN A 406 -9.23 -23.04 -22.64
CA ASN A 406 -10.54 -23.65 -22.37
C ASN A 406 -10.55 -24.10 -20.91
N TRP A 407 -11.75 -24.33 -20.37
CA TRP A 407 -11.91 -24.67 -18.96
C TRP A 407 -11.03 -25.85 -18.49
N VAL A 408 -10.87 -26.88 -19.31
CA VAL A 408 -10.06 -28.07 -18.98
C VAL A 408 -8.58 -27.68 -18.86
N ASN A 409 -8.06 -26.95 -19.83
CA ASN A 409 -6.66 -26.52 -19.85
C ASN A 409 -6.37 -25.53 -18.72
N ASP A 410 -7.22 -24.53 -18.56
CA ASP A 410 -7.01 -23.44 -17.61
C ASP A 410 -7.12 -23.88 -16.14
N HIS A 411 -7.96 -24.89 -15.88
CA HIS A 411 -8.27 -25.28 -14.49
C HIS A 411 -7.82 -26.67 -14.07
N THR A 412 -7.44 -27.56 -15.02
CA THR A 412 -7.10 -28.95 -14.66
C THR A 412 -5.80 -29.46 -15.27
N VAL A 413 -5.27 -28.83 -16.31
CA VAL A 413 -4.04 -29.24 -17.00
C VAL A 413 -2.89 -28.32 -16.64
N TYR A 414 -3.00 -27.04 -16.94
CA TYR A 414 -1.99 -26.04 -16.58
C TYR A 414 -2.31 -25.43 -15.23
N THR A 415 -1.81 -26.07 -14.16
CA THR A 415 -2.20 -25.76 -12.79
C THR A 415 -1.10 -25.07 -11.99
N HIS A 416 0.16 -25.11 -12.45
CA HIS A 416 1.31 -24.61 -11.71
C HIS A 416 2.45 -24.15 -12.61
N GLY A 417 3.25 -23.25 -12.09
CA GLY A 417 4.58 -22.91 -12.59
C GLY A 417 5.63 -23.90 -12.14
N TYR A 418 6.91 -23.71 -12.54
CA TYR A 418 7.94 -24.70 -12.28
C TYR A 418 9.32 -24.10 -12.00
N GLY A 419 9.78 -24.26 -10.77
CA GLY A 419 11.13 -23.94 -10.32
C GLY A 419 11.43 -22.47 -10.17
N VAL A 420 12.61 -22.22 -9.63
CA VAL A 420 13.20 -20.88 -9.55
C VAL A 420 14.39 -20.79 -10.51
N VAL A 421 14.72 -19.57 -10.88
CA VAL A 421 15.91 -19.24 -11.67
C VAL A 421 16.70 -18.22 -10.87
N ALA A 422 17.99 -18.46 -10.64
CA ALA A 422 18.87 -17.59 -9.88
C ALA A 422 20.20 -17.37 -10.59
N ALA A 423 20.68 -16.13 -10.55
CA ALA A 423 21.97 -15.72 -11.12
C ALA A 423 22.77 -14.91 -10.11
N TYR A 424 24.10 -14.94 -10.26
CA TYR A 424 24.99 -14.06 -9.50
C TYR A 424 24.65 -12.60 -9.80
N GLY A 425 24.58 -11.75 -8.79
CA GLY A 425 24.25 -10.34 -8.95
C GLY A 425 25.28 -9.52 -9.75
N ASN A 426 26.52 -9.97 -9.78
CA ASN A 426 27.67 -9.27 -10.38
C ASN A 426 28.33 -9.99 -11.53
N LYS A 427 27.93 -11.21 -11.90
CA LYS A 427 28.61 -12.01 -12.93
C LYS A 427 27.75 -12.16 -14.18
N VAL A 428 28.41 -11.98 -15.33
CA VAL A 428 27.80 -12.21 -16.65
C VAL A 428 28.68 -13.14 -17.50
N THR A 429 28.13 -13.69 -18.56
CA THR A 429 28.88 -14.41 -19.59
C THR A 429 29.64 -13.42 -20.49
N ALA A 430 30.55 -13.89 -21.33
CA ALA A 430 31.24 -13.06 -22.32
C ALA A 430 30.30 -12.28 -23.26
N ASP A 431 29.06 -12.79 -23.47
CA ASP A 431 28.05 -12.13 -24.28
C ASP A 431 27.25 -11.07 -23.49
N GLY A 432 27.44 -10.94 -22.18
CA GLY A 432 26.70 -10.03 -21.29
C GLY A 432 25.38 -10.59 -20.77
N GLN A 433 25.17 -11.91 -20.84
CA GLN A 433 24.01 -12.57 -20.23
C GLN A 433 24.27 -12.84 -18.74
N PRO A 434 23.21 -12.86 -17.87
CA PRO A 434 23.38 -13.28 -16.49
C PRO A 434 24.02 -14.65 -16.36
N LYS A 435 25.00 -14.80 -15.45
CA LYS A 435 25.57 -16.12 -15.13
C LYS A 435 24.66 -16.80 -14.10
N PHE A 436 23.87 -17.76 -14.58
CA PHE A 436 22.95 -18.53 -13.73
C PHE A 436 23.72 -19.60 -12.96
N PHE A 437 23.35 -19.78 -11.69
CA PHE A 437 23.77 -20.93 -10.87
C PHE A 437 22.59 -21.87 -10.55
N GLU A 438 21.38 -21.45 -10.89
CA GLU A 438 20.15 -22.24 -10.85
C GLU A 438 19.30 -21.91 -12.08
N ALA A 439 19.05 -22.90 -12.96
CA ALA A 439 18.39 -22.65 -14.26
C ALA A 439 17.79 -23.93 -14.84
N GLY A 440 17.20 -23.80 -16.04
CA GLY A 440 16.69 -24.92 -16.83
C GLY A 440 15.29 -25.38 -16.44
N ILE A 441 14.82 -26.41 -17.16
CA ILE A 441 13.57 -27.12 -16.87
C ILE A 441 13.70 -28.59 -17.32
N PRO A 442 13.66 -29.59 -16.40
CA PRO A 442 13.58 -29.40 -14.94
C PRO A 442 14.75 -28.57 -14.42
N THR A 443 14.48 -27.82 -13.33
CA THR A 443 15.44 -26.91 -12.74
C THR A 443 16.64 -27.67 -12.18
N GLN A 444 17.84 -27.17 -12.43
CA GLN A 444 19.11 -27.76 -11.99
C GLN A 444 20.08 -26.65 -11.56
N GLY A 445 20.86 -26.93 -10.54
CA GLY A 445 21.87 -26.01 -10.04
C GLY A 445 22.10 -26.15 -8.55
N LYS A 446 22.65 -25.11 -7.93
CA LYS A 446 23.08 -25.14 -6.52
C LYS A 446 21.93 -25.20 -5.53
N LEU A 447 20.75 -24.68 -5.89
CA LEU A 447 19.56 -24.69 -5.02
C LEU A 447 18.77 -25.98 -5.11
N THR A 448 18.95 -26.77 -6.18
CA THR A 448 18.31 -28.09 -6.36
C THR A 448 19.07 -29.24 -5.74
N ASP A 449 20.29 -29.02 -5.26
CA ASP A 449 21.08 -30.03 -4.55
C ASP A 449 20.47 -30.43 -3.18
N TYR A 450 19.41 -29.76 -2.74
CA TYR A 450 18.62 -30.17 -1.57
C TYR A 450 17.89 -31.49 -1.86
N GLU A 451 18.07 -32.51 -1.03
CA GLU A 451 17.50 -33.86 -1.22
C GLU A 451 15.97 -33.93 -1.41
N LYS A 452 15.24 -32.82 -1.19
CA LYS A 452 13.77 -32.75 -1.24
C LYS A 452 13.25 -31.49 -1.92
N TYR A 453 13.97 -31.00 -2.92
CA TYR A 453 13.51 -29.82 -3.64
C TYR A 453 12.17 -30.06 -4.34
N GLU A 454 11.16 -29.23 -4.06
CA GLU A 454 9.84 -29.25 -4.71
C GLU A 454 9.71 -28.05 -5.65
N PRO A 455 9.81 -28.28 -6.98
CA PRO A 455 9.85 -27.18 -7.94
C PRO A 455 8.47 -26.63 -8.33
N ARG A 456 7.38 -27.30 -8.00
CA ARG A 456 6.05 -26.93 -8.51
C ARG A 456 5.48 -25.74 -7.76
N ILE A 457 5.05 -24.70 -8.50
CA ILE A 457 4.58 -23.43 -7.99
C ILE A 457 3.08 -23.30 -8.28
N TYR A 458 2.24 -23.82 -7.38
CA TYR A 458 0.79 -23.71 -7.47
C TYR A 458 0.29 -22.36 -6.97
N PHE A 459 1.01 -21.69 -6.09
CA PHE A 459 0.67 -20.41 -5.50
C PHE A 459 1.74 -19.39 -5.86
N SER A 460 1.32 -18.32 -6.56
CA SER A 460 2.22 -17.27 -7.00
C SER A 460 1.46 -15.96 -7.26
N PRO A 461 2.14 -14.81 -7.34
CA PRO A 461 1.50 -13.52 -7.63
C PRO A 461 0.65 -13.51 -8.90
N ASN A 462 1.12 -14.16 -9.96
CA ASN A 462 0.43 -14.22 -11.26
C ASN A 462 -0.66 -15.30 -11.36
N ALA A 463 -0.82 -16.16 -10.35
CA ALA A 463 -1.84 -17.21 -10.35
C ALA A 463 -3.22 -16.67 -9.95
N THR A 464 -3.92 -16.00 -10.87
CA THR A 464 -5.22 -15.36 -10.64
C THR A 464 -6.41 -16.32 -10.72
N GLU A 465 -6.32 -17.34 -11.59
CA GLU A 465 -7.39 -18.31 -11.82
C GLU A 465 -7.39 -19.44 -10.77
N TYR A 466 -8.56 -20.04 -10.53
CA TYR A 466 -8.62 -21.24 -9.69
C TYR A 466 -8.11 -22.48 -10.46
N SER A 467 -7.58 -23.45 -9.73
CA SER A 467 -7.18 -24.74 -10.31
C SER A 467 -7.83 -25.90 -9.53
N ILE A 468 -8.17 -26.95 -10.24
CA ILE A 468 -8.69 -28.20 -9.69
C ILE A 468 -7.61 -29.25 -9.84
N VAL A 469 -7.11 -29.71 -8.71
CA VAL A 469 -5.95 -30.62 -8.64
C VAL A 469 -6.28 -31.86 -7.80
N GLY A 470 -5.44 -32.88 -7.89
CA GLY A 470 -5.52 -34.09 -7.13
C GLY A 470 -6.47 -35.14 -7.73
N ALA A 471 -6.05 -36.40 -7.66
CA ALA A 471 -6.81 -37.54 -8.14
C ALA A 471 -6.58 -38.76 -7.23
N PRO A 472 -7.46 -39.79 -7.25
CA PRO A 472 -7.24 -41.03 -6.57
C PRO A 472 -5.98 -41.75 -7.07
N GLU A 473 -5.33 -42.48 -6.17
CA GLU A 473 -4.17 -43.29 -6.52
C GLU A 473 -4.48 -44.26 -7.68
N GLY A 474 -3.54 -44.39 -8.66
CA GLY A 474 -3.74 -45.20 -9.86
C GLY A 474 -4.50 -44.48 -10.98
N THR A 475 -4.99 -43.29 -10.80
CA THR A 475 -5.56 -42.46 -11.87
C THR A 475 -4.44 -41.94 -12.76
N LYS A 476 -4.64 -41.94 -14.10
CA LYS A 476 -3.69 -41.33 -15.03
C LYS A 476 -3.54 -39.85 -14.70
N SER A 477 -2.29 -39.37 -14.50
CA SER A 477 -2.01 -37.96 -14.29
C SER A 477 -2.35 -37.12 -15.51
N TRP A 478 -2.94 -35.95 -15.30
CA TRP A 478 -3.31 -35.00 -16.35
C TRP A 478 -2.84 -33.57 -16.11
N GLU A 479 -2.38 -33.26 -14.90
CA GLU A 479 -1.71 -31.97 -14.61
C GLU A 479 -0.40 -31.96 -15.40
N PHE A 480 -0.22 -30.99 -16.29
CA PHE A 480 1.02 -30.82 -17.03
C PHE A 480 2.11 -30.31 -16.07
N ASP A 481 3.22 -31.02 -16.01
CA ASP A 481 4.30 -30.74 -15.05
C ASP A 481 5.37 -29.82 -15.67
N TYR A 482 6.07 -30.33 -16.68
CA TYR A 482 7.04 -29.54 -17.42
C TYR A 482 7.25 -30.10 -18.82
N PRO A 483 7.73 -29.30 -19.80
CA PRO A 483 7.98 -29.77 -21.16
C PRO A 483 9.18 -30.74 -21.16
N THR A 484 8.96 -31.96 -21.68
CA THR A 484 10.01 -32.94 -21.93
C THR A 484 9.60 -33.82 -23.13
N GLY A 485 10.52 -34.09 -24.02
CA GLY A 485 10.20 -34.84 -25.23
C GLY A 485 9.03 -34.30 -26.02
N SER A 486 8.23 -35.19 -26.61
CA SER A 486 7.07 -34.84 -27.46
C SER A 486 5.75 -34.66 -26.66
N GLU A 487 5.60 -35.31 -25.49
CA GLU A 487 4.35 -35.35 -24.73
C GLU A 487 4.38 -34.53 -23.46
N GLY A 488 5.56 -34.16 -22.94
CA GLY A 488 5.74 -33.49 -21.63
C GLY A 488 5.57 -34.44 -20.45
N ALA A 489 6.04 -34.02 -19.29
CA ALA A 489 5.82 -34.71 -18.02
C ALA A 489 4.44 -34.37 -17.44
N THR A 490 3.85 -35.31 -16.72
CA THR A 490 2.57 -35.08 -16.01
C THR A 490 2.71 -35.39 -14.52
N ASN A 491 1.94 -34.66 -13.72
CA ASN A 491 1.92 -34.80 -12.27
C ASN A 491 0.50 -35.01 -11.75
N THR A 492 0.41 -35.37 -10.47
CA THR A 492 -0.82 -35.29 -9.67
C THR A 492 -0.48 -34.64 -8.34
N PHE A 493 -1.12 -33.53 -8.04
CA PHE A 493 -0.93 -32.83 -6.78
C PHE A 493 -1.17 -33.73 -5.55
N LYS A 494 -0.24 -33.70 -4.60
CA LYS A 494 -0.28 -34.54 -3.38
C LYS A 494 -0.36 -33.73 -2.09
N GLY A 495 -0.31 -32.37 -2.19
CA GLY A 495 -0.40 -31.49 -1.04
C GLY A 495 -1.82 -31.31 -0.50
N ASP A 496 -1.95 -30.44 0.48
CA ASP A 496 -3.25 -29.97 1.01
C ASP A 496 -3.36 -28.45 0.76
N GLY A 497 -3.57 -28.08 -0.52
CA GLY A 497 -3.53 -26.67 -0.97
C GLY A 497 -4.87 -25.98 -0.97
N GLY A 498 -5.98 -26.70 -0.87
CA GLY A 498 -7.31 -26.11 -0.96
C GLY A 498 -8.45 -26.99 -0.47
N PRO A 499 -9.65 -26.42 -0.36
CA PRO A 499 -10.82 -27.17 0.05
C PRO A 499 -11.13 -28.36 -0.85
N LYS A 500 -11.48 -29.49 -0.24
CA LYS A 500 -11.87 -30.72 -0.96
C LYS A 500 -13.24 -30.56 -1.59
N ILE A 501 -13.33 -30.88 -2.88
CA ILE A 501 -14.57 -30.82 -3.68
C ILE A 501 -15.06 -32.20 -4.13
N GLY A 502 -14.64 -33.27 -3.43
CA GLY A 502 -15.02 -34.66 -3.75
C GLY A 502 -16.52 -34.96 -3.63
N ASN A 503 -17.29 -34.24 -2.81
CA ASN A 503 -18.71 -34.42 -2.62
C ASN A 503 -19.55 -33.42 -3.44
N ILE A 504 -20.76 -33.83 -3.81
CA ILE A 504 -21.66 -33.05 -4.67
C ILE A 504 -22.07 -31.69 -4.07
N PHE A 505 -22.17 -31.59 -2.75
CA PHE A 505 -22.58 -30.35 -2.08
C PHE A 505 -21.45 -29.31 -2.18
N SER A 506 -20.19 -29.71 -1.93
CA SER A 506 -19.03 -28.81 -2.11
C SER A 506 -18.88 -28.38 -3.58
N ARG A 507 -19.07 -29.32 -4.54
CA ARG A 507 -19.05 -28.99 -5.97
C ARG A 507 -20.10 -27.93 -6.32
N LEU A 508 -21.33 -28.10 -5.83
CA LEU A 508 -22.41 -27.14 -6.06
C LEU A 508 -22.06 -25.75 -5.51
N LEU A 509 -21.54 -25.66 -4.29
CA LEU A 509 -21.15 -24.39 -3.69
C LEU A 509 -20.06 -23.69 -4.51
N TYR A 510 -19.05 -24.43 -4.97
CA TYR A 510 -17.97 -23.84 -5.78
C TYR A 510 -18.39 -23.58 -7.21
N ALA A 511 -19.28 -24.37 -7.79
CA ALA A 511 -19.91 -24.09 -9.10
C ALA A 511 -20.68 -22.76 -9.08
N ILE A 512 -21.43 -22.51 -8.01
CA ILE A 512 -22.13 -21.23 -7.81
C ILE A 512 -21.14 -20.09 -7.60
N ARG A 513 -20.10 -20.32 -6.78
CA ARG A 513 -19.10 -19.30 -6.47
C ARG A 513 -18.35 -18.81 -7.71
N PHE A 514 -17.92 -19.74 -8.58
CA PHE A 514 -17.12 -19.45 -9.76
C PHE A 514 -17.94 -19.35 -11.05
N GLY A 515 -19.25 -19.54 -10.98
CA GLY A 515 -20.13 -19.48 -12.15
C GLY A 515 -19.85 -20.57 -13.19
N SER A 516 -19.30 -21.74 -12.76
CA SER A 516 -18.82 -22.80 -13.64
C SER A 516 -19.56 -24.12 -13.37
N ASP A 517 -20.38 -24.53 -14.32
CA ASP A 517 -21.11 -25.80 -14.30
C ASP A 517 -20.17 -27.02 -14.53
N GLN A 518 -19.03 -26.81 -15.14
CA GLN A 518 -18.01 -27.83 -15.36
C GLN A 518 -17.48 -28.40 -14.03
N ILE A 519 -17.48 -27.64 -12.94
CA ILE A 519 -17.14 -28.14 -11.59
C ILE A 519 -18.08 -29.26 -11.16
N LEU A 520 -19.34 -29.23 -11.58
CA LEU A 520 -20.34 -30.27 -11.27
C LEU A 520 -20.23 -31.50 -12.19
N PHE A 521 -20.03 -31.26 -13.48
CA PHE A 521 -20.26 -32.29 -14.50
C PHE A 521 -18.98 -32.85 -15.13
N SER A 522 -17.81 -32.22 -14.94
CA SER A 522 -16.55 -32.70 -15.51
C SER A 522 -16.05 -33.99 -14.84
N ASN A 523 -15.60 -34.94 -15.62
CA ASN A 523 -14.91 -36.14 -15.17
C ASN A 523 -13.52 -35.88 -14.54
N ARG A 524 -13.00 -34.66 -14.74
CA ARG A 524 -11.76 -34.22 -14.10
C ARG A 524 -11.93 -33.92 -12.62
N VAL A 525 -13.16 -33.69 -12.16
CA VAL A 525 -13.49 -33.48 -10.74
C VAL A 525 -13.88 -34.82 -10.14
N ASN A 526 -13.08 -35.32 -9.20
CA ASN A 526 -13.19 -36.63 -8.59
C ASN A 526 -13.28 -36.55 -7.06
N SER A 527 -13.25 -37.69 -6.37
CA SER A 527 -13.37 -37.78 -4.91
C SER A 527 -12.22 -37.11 -4.15
N ASN A 528 -11.03 -37.06 -4.74
CA ASN A 528 -9.82 -36.53 -4.12
C ASN A 528 -9.49 -35.11 -4.61
N SER A 529 -10.31 -34.55 -5.51
CA SER A 529 -10.06 -33.21 -6.04
C SER A 529 -10.17 -32.16 -4.97
N GLN A 530 -9.21 -31.22 -5.03
CA GLN A 530 -9.15 -30.01 -4.27
C GLN A 530 -9.27 -28.81 -5.24
N ILE A 531 -9.83 -27.71 -4.75
CA ILE A 531 -9.89 -26.46 -5.52
C ILE A 531 -8.94 -25.43 -4.91
N LEU A 532 -7.92 -25.05 -5.67
CA LEU A 532 -6.96 -24.03 -5.30
C LEU A 532 -7.47 -22.68 -5.81
N TYR A 533 -7.64 -21.73 -4.94
CA TYR A 533 -8.05 -20.36 -5.26
C TYR A 533 -7.51 -19.36 -4.24
N ASP A 534 -7.63 -18.08 -4.53
CA ASP A 534 -6.93 -17.05 -3.79
C ASP A 534 -5.43 -17.42 -3.72
N ARG A 535 -4.83 -17.61 -4.89
CA ARG A 535 -3.51 -18.23 -5.06
C ARG A 535 -2.37 -17.21 -4.91
N SER A 536 -2.67 -15.91 -5.05
CA SER A 536 -1.69 -14.85 -4.80
C SER A 536 -1.26 -14.84 -3.33
N PRO A 537 0.05 -14.92 -3.02
CA PRO A 537 0.57 -14.93 -1.66
C PRO A 537 0.14 -13.71 -0.84
N LYS A 538 0.22 -12.50 -1.42
CA LYS A 538 -0.18 -11.25 -0.77
C LYS A 538 -1.67 -11.24 -0.42
N GLU A 539 -2.55 -11.62 -1.36
CA GLU A 539 -3.98 -11.71 -1.09
C GLU A 539 -4.31 -12.74 -0.03
N ARG A 540 -3.57 -13.84 -0.03
CA ARG A 540 -3.73 -14.93 0.93
C ARG A 540 -3.43 -14.47 2.34
N VAL A 541 -2.29 -13.79 2.53
CA VAL A 541 -1.92 -13.17 3.82
C VAL A 541 -2.93 -12.09 4.22
N ALA A 542 -3.36 -11.22 3.28
CA ALA A 542 -4.35 -10.18 3.55
C ALA A 542 -5.69 -10.75 4.06
N LYS A 543 -6.09 -11.94 3.63
CA LYS A 543 -7.31 -12.60 4.10
C LYS A 543 -7.17 -13.23 5.48
N VAL A 544 -6.02 -13.82 5.80
CA VAL A 544 -5.79 -14.45 7.11
C VAL A 544 -5.39 -13.43 8.17
N ALA A 545 -4.78 -12.30 7.79
CA ALA A 545 -4.39 -11.22 8.68
C ALA A 545 -4.88 -9.85 8.16
N PRO A 546 -6.22 -9.60 8.09
CA PRO A 546 -6.81 -8.40 7.47
C PRO A 546 -6.58 -7.10 8.24
N TYR A 547 -5.88 -7.16 9.33
CA TYR A 547 -5.52 -6.04 10.20
C TYR A 547 -4.08 -5.56 9.96
N LEU A 548 -3.29 -6.28 9.17
CA LEU A 548 -1.94 -5.87 8.78
C LEU A 548 -1.98 -5.02 7.50
N THR A 549 -1.07 -4.07 7.41
CA THR A 549 -0.68 -3.43 6.16
C THR A 549 0.46 -4.26 5.56
N LEU A 550 0.29 -4.79 4.36
CA LEU A 550 1.29 -5.67 3.73
C LEU A 550 2.19 -4.89 2.80
N ASP A 551 3.46 -5.30 2.73
CA ASP A 551 4.44 -4.72 1.83
C ASP A 551 3.97 -4.72 0.37
N GLY A 552 4.42 -3.78 -0.39
CA GLY A 552 4.17 -3.69 -1.82
C GLY A 552 4.73 -4.89 -2.58
N ARG A 553 5.91 -5.35 -2.20
CA ARG A 553 6.63 -6.46 -2.82
C ARG A 553 6.51 -7.76 -2.03
N VAL A 554 6.39 -8.85 -2.80
CA VAL A 554 6.49 -10.22 -2.31
C VAL A 554 7.66 -10.86 -3.06
N TYR A 555 8.53 -11.55 -2.36
CA TYR A 555 9.70 -12.16 -2.97
C TYR A 555 9.82 -13.65 -2.67
N PRO A 556 10.30 -14.44 -3.67
CA PRO A 556 10.50 -15.87 -3.48
C PRO A 556 11.85 -16.15 -2.83
N ALA A 557 11.91 -17.20 -2.03
CA ALA A 557 13.15 -17.80 -1.53
C ALA A 557 13.04 -19.33 -1.54
N VAL A 558 14.16 -20.02 -1.71
CA VAL A 558 14.23 -21.49 -1.55
C VAL A 558 14.65 -21.76 -0.11
N VAL A 559 13.73 -22.31 0.66
CA VAL A 559 13.88 -22.55 2.11
C VAL A 559 13.60 -24.01 2.39
N ASP A 560 14.55 -24.71 2.99
CA ASP A 560 14.45 -26.14 3.35
C ASP A 560 13.96 -27.01 2.15
N GLY A 561 14.40 -26.70 0.92
CA GLY A 561 14.00 -27.37 -0.32
C GLY A 561 12.61 -27.00 -0.86
N ARG A 562 11.96 -25.98 -0.34
CA ARG A 562 10.64 -25.49 -0.77
C ARG A 562 10.73 -24.04 -1.22
N VAL A 563 10.01 -23.71 -2.27
CA VAL A 563 9.84 -22.29 -2.63
C VAL A 563 8.84 -21.64 -1.69
N LYS A 564 9.27 -20.63 -0.96
CA LYS A 564 8.46 -19.83 -0.05
C LYS A 564 8.36 -18.39 -0.58
N TRP A 565 7.16 -17.86 -0.56
CA TRP A 565 6.93 -16.42 -0.76
C TRP A 565 6.98 -15.71 0.56
N ILE A 566 7.85 -14.73 0.70
CA ILE A 566 7.99 -13.93 1.92
C ILE A 566 7.21 -12.64 1.75
N VAL A 567 6.40 -12.30 2.74
CA VAL A 567 5.52 -11.13 2.76
C VAL A 567 5.73 -10.38 4.08
N ASP A 568 6.16 -9.13 4.00
CA ASP A 568 6.30 -8.29 5.18
C ASP A 568 4.94 -7.70 5.61
N GLY A 569 4.66 -7.79 6.90
CA GLY A 569 3.43 -7.30 7.52
C GLY A 569 3.70 -6.19 8.52
N TYR A 570 3.02 -5.07 8.34
CA TYR A 570 3.15 -3.88 9.20
C TYR A 570 1.95 -3.73 10.11
N THR A 571 2.22 -3.40 11.36
CA THR A 571 1.26 -2.80 12.27
C THR A 571 1.30 -1.29 12.11
N THR A 572 0.16 -0.65 11.97
CA THR A 572 0.04 0.79 11.72
C THR A 572 -1.03 1.42 12.60
N SER A 573 -0.85 2.69 12.94
CA SER A 573 -1.86 3.53 13.61
C SER A 573 -1.76 4.96 13.10
N ASP A 574 -2.89 5.67 13.12
CA ASP A 574 -3.02 7.12 12.87
C ASP A 574 -3.22 7.91 14.17
N ALA A 575 -3.12 7.24 15.31
CA ALA A 575 -3.49 7.79 16.61
C ALA A 575 -2.33 7.90 17.62
N TYR A 576 -1.06 7.84 17.16
CA TYR A 576 0.09 8.04 18.04
C TYR A 576 0.29 9.54 18.33
N PRO A 577 0.30 9.98 19.62
CA PRO A 577 0.31 11.40 19.96
C PRO A 577 1.61 12.07 19.51
N TYR A 578 1.51 13.27 18.95
CA TYR A 578 2.58 14.13 18.44
C TYR A 578 3.40 13.57 17.28
N SER A 579 3.20 12.34 16.83
CA SER A 579 3.94 11.78 15.71
C SER A 579 3.41 12.31 14.37
N GLN A 580 4.32 12.59 13.44
CA GLN A 580 4.01 13.10 12.11
C GLN A 580 3.12 12.13 11.34
N MET A 581 2.02 12.65 10.82
CA MET A 581 1.16 11.92 9.91
C MET A 581 1.77 11.85 8.53
N THR A 582 1.78 10.67 7.92
CA THR A 582 2.37 10.41 6.59
C THR A 582 1.42 9.52 5.78
N ASP A 583 1.19 9.85 4.52
CA ASP A 583 0.54 8.92 3.59
C ASP A 583 1.56 7.87 3.16
N LEU A 584 1.29 6.60 3.52
CA LEU A 584 2.18 5.48 3.26
C LEU A 584 2.34 5.18 1.77
N GLY A 585 1.31 5.44 0.96
CA GLY A 585 1.36 5.26 -0.48
C GLY A 585 2.31 6.25 -1.13
N GLU A 586 2.18 7.54 -0.81
CA GLU A 586 3.05 8.59 -1.35
C GLU A 586 4.50 8.41 -0.87
N ALA A 587 4.72 8.06 0.40
CA ALA A 587 6.07 7.88 0.95
C ALA A 587 6.82 6.66 0.36
N THR A 588 6.13 5.75 -0.30
CA THR A 588 6.71 4.54 -0.89
C THR A 588 6.71 4.53 -2.41
N LYS A 589 6.29 5.62 -3.05
CA LYS A 589 6.36 5.81 -4.50
C LYS A 589 7.81 6.05 -4.96
N ASP A 590 8.24 5.34 -5.97
CA ASP A 590 9.53 5.53 -6.64
C ASP A 590 9.50 4.98 -8.09
N SER A 591 10.67 4.65 -8.67
CA SER A 591 10.83 4.24 -10.08
C SER A 591 9.85 3.18 -10.56
N THR A 592 9.47 3.28 -11.83
CA THR A 592 8.67 2.32 -12.58
C THR A 592 9.53 1.33 -13.35
N THR A 593 8.96 0.22 -13.83
CA THR A 593 9.61 -0.72 -14.75
C THR A 593 9.21 -0.45 -16.19
N GLU A 594 9.97 -0.95 -17.18
CA GLU A 594 9.59 -0.85 -18.61
C GLU A 594 8.23 -1.46 -18.94
N SER A 595 7.88 -2.55 -18.26
CA SER A 595 6.64 -3.32 -18.52
C SER A 595 5.47 -2.88 -17.64
N SER A 596 5.68 -2.01 -16.68
CA SER A 596 4.65 -1.60 -15.72
C SER A 596 4.84 -0.16 -15.26
N ASP A 597 3.82 0.66 -15.46
CA ASP A 597 3.73 1.99 -14.83
C ASP A 597 3.43 1.87 -13.32
N THR A 598 3.33 0.65 -12.80
CA THR A 598 2.95 0.39 -11.42
C THR A 598 4.19 0.29 -10.55
N VAL A 599 4.37 1.26 -9.68
CA VAL A 599 5.36 1.21 -8.61
C VAL A 599 4.88 0.28 -7.51
N SER A 600 5.79 -0.52 -6.97
CA SER A 600 5.50 -1.33 -5.78
C SER A 600 5.45 -0.43 -4.55
N SER A 601 4.29 0.19 -4.30
CA SER A 601 4.03 1.05 -3.16
C SER A 601 3.06 0.41 -2.17
N LEU A 602 3.03 0.92 -0.95
CA LEU A 602 1.96 0.63 -0.02
C LEU A 602 0.65 1.28 -0.51
N ASN A 603 -0.48 0.74 -0.06
CA ASN A 603 -1.76 1.40 -0.29
C ASN A 603 -1.77 2.77 0.39
N SER A 604 -2.35 3.78 -0.28
CA SER A 604 -2.55 5.10 0.32
C SER A 604 -3.36 4.96 1.61
N LYS A 605 -2.73 5.31 2.71
CA LYS A 605 -3.28 5.26 4.06
C LYS A 605 -2.47 6.20 4.95
N ASN A 606 -3.14 7.12 5.60
CA ASN A 606 -2.50 7.96 6.60
C ASN A 606 -2.14 7.13 7.84
N ALA A 607 -0.90 7.23 8.26
CA ALA A 607 -0.40 6.62 9.49
C ALA A 607 0.62 7.55 10.17
N ASN A 608 0.71 7.44 11.50
CA ASN A 608 1.72 8.11 12.29
C ASN A 608 2.45 7.16 13.25
N TYR A 609 2.30 5.87 13.00
CA TYR A 609 3.03 4.77 13.62
C TYR A 609 3.10 3.60 12.65
N ILE A 610 4.28 3.02 12.48
CA ILE A 610 4.50 1.83 11.68
C ILE A 610 5.62 0.98 12.27
N ARG A 611 5.44 -0.35 12.27
CA ARG A 611 6.46 -1.36 12.63
C ARG A 611 6.34 -2.56 11.71
N ASN A 612 7.47 -3.12 11.30
CA ASN A 612 7.50 -4.45 10.68
C ASN A 612 7.39 -5.51 11.79
N SER A 613 6.18 -5.76 12.24
CA SER A 613 5.92 -6.62 13.39
C SER A 613 5.66 -8.06 13.03
N VAL A 614 5.38 -8.35 11.77
CA VAL A 614 5.07 -9.70 11.29
C VAL A 614 5.84 -9.97 10.00
N LYS A 615 6.48 -11.13 9.93
CA LYS A 615 6.95 -11.75 8.69
C LYS A 615 6.02 -12.91 8.37
N ALA A 616 5.49 -12.96 7.16
CA ALA A 616 4.64 -14.05 6.71
C ALA A 616 5.33 -14.85 5.61
N THR A 617 5.11 -16.16 5.59
CA THR A 617 5.49 -17.01 4.47
C THR A 617 4.27 -17.68 3.86
N VAL A 618 4.30 -17.87 2.55
CA VAL A 618 3.33 -18.68 1.82
C VAL A 618 4.08 -19.72 1.02
N ASP A 619 3.80 -20.98 1.27
CA ASP A 619 4.42 -22.07 0.54
C ASP A 619 3.89 -22.10 -0.90
N ALA A 620 4.79 -22.11 -1.87
CA ALA A 620 4.43 -22.07 -3.30
C ALA A 620 3.76 -23.36 -3.78
N TYR A 621 3.97 -24.48 -3.11
CA TYR A 621 3.38 -25.77 -3.48
C TYR A 621 1.98 -25.94 -2.90
N ASP A 622 1.81 -25.85 -1.57
CA ASP A 622 0.53 -26.13 -0.91
C ASP A 622 -0.21 -24.88 -0.39
N GLY A 623 0.41 -23.71 -0.49
CA GLY A 623 -0.22 -22.45 -0.12
C GLY A 623 -0.48 -22.29 1.37
N SER A 624 0.16 -23.08 2.23
CA SER A 624 0.14 -22.88 3.68
C SER A 624 0.69 -21.49 4.02
N VAL A 625 0.11 -20.87 5.04
CA VAL A 625 0.48 -19.52 5.48
C VAL A 625 0.98 -19.60 6.90
N ASP A 626 2.21 -19.14 7.12
CA ASP A 626 2.79 -19.02 8.45
C ASP A 626 2.98 -17.54 8.76
N LEU A 627 2.52 -17.08 9.92
CA LEU A 627 2.69 -15.71 10.42
C LEU A 627 3.66 -15.74 11.60
N TYR A 628 4.82 -15.11 11.47
CA TYR A 628 5.84 -15.04 12.51
C TYR A 628 5.84 -13.68 13.19
N VAL A 629 5.75 -13.64 14.53
CA VAL A 629 5.96 -12.40 15.29
C VAL A 629 7.42 -12.02 15.18
N TRP A 630 7.68 -10.91 14.47
CA TRP A 630 9.03 -10.41 14.21
C TRP A 630 9.47 -9.39 15.27
N ASP A 631 8.70 -8.31 15.46
CA ASP A 631 8.95 -7.36 16.57
C ASP A 631 8.11 -7.73 17.79
N GLN A 632 8.71 -8.54 18.66
CA GLN A 632 8.09 -8.94 19.92
C GLN A 632 7.91 -7.77 20.91
N SER A 633 8.48 -6.61 20.68
CA SER A 633 8.32 -5.44 21.53
C SER A 633 7.07 -4.62 21.20
N ASP A 634 6.56 -4.71 19.97
CA ASP A 634 5.44 -3.92 19.48
C ASP A 634 4.13 -4.16 20.26
N PRO A 635 3.54 -3.14 20.90
CA PRO A 635 2.27 -3.27 21.59
C PRO A 635 1.09 -3.61 20.69
N VAL A 636 1.15 -3.21 19.40
CA VAL A 636 0.05 -3.42 18.47
C VAL A 636 -0.04 -4.89 18.05
N VAL A 637 1.09 -5.53 17.73
CA VAL A 637 1.08 -6.96 17.43
C VAL A 637 0.68 -7.79 18.65
N LYS A 638 1.13 -7.43 19.86
CA LYS A 638 0.68 -8.09 21.10
C LYS A 638 -0.83 -8.02 21.32
N ALA A 639 -1.46 -6.91 20.94
CA ALA A 639 -2.91 -6.81 20.98
C ALA A 639 -3.57 -7.77 19.99
N TRP A 640 -3.03 -7.91 18.78
CA TRP A 640 -3.54 -8.84 17.77
C TRP A 640 -3.30 -10.30 18.14
N GLU A 641 -2.16 -10.66 18.75
CA GLU A 641 -1.91 -12.00 19.28
C GLU A 641 -2.96 -12.41 20.32
N LYS A 642 -3.38 -11.47 21.20
CA LYS A 642 -4.47 -11.73 22.18
C LYS A 642 -5.82 -11.89 21.53
N ILE A 643 -6.11 -11.15 20.44
CA ILE A 643 -7.37 -11.23 19.69
C ILE A 643 -7.44 -12.54 18.90
N PHE A 644 -6.32 -12.98 18.34
CA PHE A 644 -6.20 -14.18 17.51
C PHE A 644 -5.17 -15.17 18.08
N PRO A 645 -5.45 -15.80 19.23
CA PRO A 645 -4.52 -16.71 19.86
C PRO A 645 -4.26 -17.95 18.99
N GLY A 646 -2.99 -18.36 18.91
CA GLY A 646 -2.56 -19.55 18.17
C GLY A 646 -2.51 -19.35 16.64
N GLN A 647 -2.56 -18.12 16.16
CA GLN A 647 -2.42 -17.81 14.72
C GLN A 647 -1.01 -17.38 14.36
N TYR A 648 -0.17 -17.16 15.35
CA TYR A 648 1.19 -16.69 15.16
C TYR A 648 2.19 -17.74 15.65
N HIS A 649 3.24 -17.87 14.88
CA HIS A 649 4.47 -18.55 15.26
C HIS A 649 5.41 -17.57 15.97
N GLN A 650 6.15 -18.09 16.94
CA GLN A 650 7.14 -17.28 17.64
C GLN A 650 8.43 -17.19 16.82
N LEU A 651 9.22 -16.14 17.05
CA LEU A 651 10.53 -15.96 16.41
C LEU A 651 11.42 -17.21 16.52
N SER A 652 11.39 -17.91 17.66
CA SER A 652 12.16 -19.12 17.91
C SER A 652 11.84 -20.31 17.00
N GLU A 653 10.73 -20.24 16.26
CA GLU A 653 10.28 -21.30 15.35
C GLU A 653 10.83 -21.10 13.92
N ILE A 654 11.36 -19.92 13.60
CA ILE A 654 11.95 -19.63 12.28
C ILE A 654 13.23 -20.47 12.13
N SER A 655 13.32 -21.29 11.06
CA SER A 655 14.52 -22.08 10.76
C SER A 655 15.71 -21.16 10.43
N GLY A 656 16.92 -21.69 10.56
CA GLY A 656 18.13 -20.92 10.19
C GLY A 656 18.14 -20.56 8.70
N ASP A 657 17.67 -21.49 7.86
CA ASP A 657 17.57 -21.29 6.43
C ASP A 657 16.55 -20.18 6.09
N LEU A 658 15.34 -20.23 6.67
CA LEU A 658 14.37 -19.14 6.51
C LEU A 658 14.90 -17.80 7.04
N MET A 659 15.64 -17.81 8.17
CA MET A 659 16.21 -16.61 8.75
C MET A 659 17.19 -15.92 7.79
N SER A 660 17.99 -16.67 7.03
CA SER A 660 18.96 -16.13 6.08
C SER A 660 18.33 -15.35 4.92
N HIS A 661 17.04 -15.58 4.64
CA HIS A 661 16.26 -14.86 3.63
C HIS A 661 15.36 -13.76 4.19
N MET A 662 15.32 -13.58 5.54
CA MET A 662 14.61 -12.49 6.16
C MET A 662 15.43 -11.21 6.09
N ARG A 663 14.88 -10.19 5.43
CA ARG A 663 15.58 -8.92 5.21
C ARG A 663 14.81 -7.72 5.74
N TYR A 664 15.46 -6.58 5.88
CA TYR A 664 14.80 -5.34 6.25
C TYR A 664 13.86 -4.89 5.12
N PRO A 665 12.58 -4.59 5.40
CA PRO A 665 11.62 -4.38 4.32
C PRO A 665 11.78 -3.03 3.65
N GLU A 666 11.74 -3.05 2.32
CA GLU A 666 11.94 -1.88 1.46
C GLU A 666 10.91 -0.78 1.72
N SER A 667 9.62 -1.12 1.84
CA SER A 667 8.58 -0.12 2.06
C SER A 667 8.71 0.60 3.41
N LEU A 668 9.13 -0.10 4.48
CA LEU A 668 9.42 0.56 5.75
C LEU A 668 10.60 1.52 5.63
N PHE A 669 11.66 1.09 4.96
CA PHE A 669 12.83 1.94 4.73
C PHE A 669 12.47 3.21 3.93
N LYS A 670 11.61 3.10 2.89
CA LYS A 670 11.13 4.26 2.12
C LYS A 670 10.36 5.26 3.00
N VAL A 671 9.48 4.78 3.87
CA VAL A 671 8.77 5.63 4.84
C VAL A 671 9.75 6.32 5.79
N GLN A 672 10.73 5.57 6.31
CA GLN A 672 11.76 6.10 7.20
C GLN A 672 12.67 7.10 6.49
N ARG A 673 13.05 6.82 5.24
CA ARG A 673 13.82 7.71 4.37
C ARG A 673 13.11 9.04 4.16
N GLU A 674 11.82 9.01 3.81
CA GLU A 674 11.01 10.21 3.61
C GLU A 674 10.95 11.07 4.89
N LEU A 675 10.77 10.43 6.04
CA LEU A 675 10.75 11.15 7.32
C LEU A 675 12.12 11.68 7.71
N LEU A 676 13.18 10.88 7.56
CA LEU A 676 14.55 11.31 7.89
C LEU A 676 15.00 12.51 7.07
N ALA A 677 14.45 12.73 5.88
CA ALA A 677 14.70 13.92 5.09
C ALA A 677 14.47 15.23 5.87
N LYS A 678 13.59 15.23 6.87
CA LYS A 678 13.31 16.35 7.78
C LYS A 678 13.71 16.04 9.23
N TYR A 679 13.45 14.81 9.68
CA TYR A 679 13.61 14.40 11.08
C TYR A 679 15.03 13.90 11.43
N HIS A 680 16.00 14.00 10.52
CA HIS A 680 17.43 13.94 10.88
C HIS A 680 17.80 15.15 11.75
N VAL A 681 17.17 16.29 11.51
CA VAL A 681 17.28 17.48 12.36
C VAL A 681 16.62 17.21 13.70
N SER A 682 17.44 17.13 14.76
CA SER A 682 17.01 16.81 16.12
C SER A 682 16.68 18.04 16.98
N SER A 683 17.04 19.23 16.54
CA SER A 683 16.83 20.50 17.25
C SER A 683 15.59 21.22 16.73
N ALA A 684 14.66 21.58 17.63
CA ALA A 684 13.47 22.32 17.31
C ALA A 684 13.73 23.67 16.58
N ASN A 685 14.84 24.34 16.93
CA ASN A 685 15.18 25.62 16.31
C ASN A 685 15.64 25.47 14.86
N GLN A 686 16.45 24.45 14.56
CA GLN A 686 16.88 24.13 13.19
C GLN A 686 15.71 23.58 12.37
N PHE A 687 14.87 22.74 12.97
CA PHE A 687 13.65 22.22 12.34
C PHE A 687 12.68 23.37 11.98
N PHE A 688 12.57 24.38 12.84
CA PHE A 688 11.72 25.55 12.59
C PHE A 688 12.17 26.35 11.37
N SER A 689 13.49 26.54 11.19
CA SER A 689 14.05 27.28 10.03
C SER A 689 13.83 26.51 8.73
N GLY A 690 13.89 25.19 8.77
CA GLY A 690 13.81 24.33 7.58
C GLY A 690 14.99 24.43 6.62
N GLU A 691 16.06 25.14 7.00
CA GLU A 691 17.23 25.40 6.14
C GLU A 691 18.08 24.15 5.88
N ASP A 692 17.94 23.16 6.74
CA ASP A 692 18.73 21.93 6.72
C ASP A 692 17.91 20.70 6.26
N PHE A 693 16.75 20.91 5.67
CA PHE A 693 15.94 19.81 5.17
C PHE A 693 16.52 19.22 3.88
N TRP A 694 16.38 17.93 3.74
CA TRP A 694 16.84 17.14 2.61
C TRP A 694 15.65 16.58 1.81
N GLN A 695 15.96 16.00 0.68
CA GLN A 695 15.01 15.25 -0.14
C GLN A 695 15.71 14.07 -0.80
N THR A 696 14.95 13.04 -1.13
CA THR A 696 15.41 11.96 -2.00
C THR A 696 15.60 12.51 -3.40
N PRO A 697 16.71 12.21 -4.09
CA PRO A 697 16.92 12.66 -5.47
C PRO A 697 15.90 12.05 -6.42
N VAL A 698 15.59 12.77 -7.49
CA VAL A 698 14.89 12.22 -8.65
C VAL A 698 15.78 11.18 -9.31
N ASP A 699 15.20 10.10 -9.82
CA ASP A 699 15.96 9.05 -10.49
C ASP A 699 16.55 9.58 -11.81
N PRO A 700 17.87 9.71 -11.91
CA PRO A 700 18.50 10.27 -13.10
C PRO A 700 18.58 9.27 -14.26
N THR A 701 18.25 8.01 -14.03
CA THR A 701 18.28 6.94 -15.05
C THR A 701 16.98 6.87 -15.85
N GLU A 702 15.91 7.44 -15.31
CA GLU A 702 14.59 7.48 -15.92
C GLU A 702 14.53 8.38 -17.16
N SER A 703 13.58 8.10 -18.03
CA SER A 703 13.34 8.92 -19.22
C SER A 703 13.04 10.37 -18.86
N GLN A 704 13.32 11.30 -19.79
CA GLN A 704 13.00 12.72 -19.59
C GLN A 704 11.52 12.97 -19.23
N GLN A 705 10.62 12.13 -19.71
CA GLN A 705 9.18 12.22 -19.37
C GLN A 705 8.90 11.74 -17.96
N ALA A 706 9.60 10.72 -17.49
CA ALA A 706 9.50 10.22 -16.12
C ALA A 706 10.19 11.18 -15.13
N GLN A 707 11.32 11.78 -15.50
CA GLN A 707 11.98 12.84 -14.72
C GLN A 707 11.07 14.07 -14.52
N GLN A 708 10.22 14.42 -15.51
CA GLN A 708 9.22 15.46 -15.35
C GLN A 708 8.07 15.11 -14.39
N ARG A 709 7.93 13.84 -14.00
CA ARG A 709 6.98 13.38 -12.98
C ARG A 709 7.60 13.30 -11.59
N ASP A 710 8.84 13.74 -11.42
CA ASP A 710 9.61 13.68 -10.16
C ASP A 710 9.63 12.26 -9.53
N ILE A 711 9.85 11.23 -10.36
CA ILE A 711 9.98 9.85 -9.89
C ILE A 711 11.27 9.75 -9.08
N LEU A 712 11.16 9.36 -7.82
CA LEU A 712 12.28 9.31 -6.90
C LEU A 712 13.16 8.08 -7.14
N GLN A 713 14.46 8.24 -6.90
CA GLN A 713 15.41 7.13 -6.94
C GLN A 713 15.03 6.06 -5.91
N PRO A 714 14.88 4.77 -6.32
CA PRO A 714 14.56 3.69 -5.39
C PRO A 714 15.74 3.36 -4.47
N PRO A 715 15.50 2.76 -3.30
CA PRO A 715 16.59 2.21 -2.52
C PRO A 715 17.09 0.89 -3.11
N TYR A 716 18.37 0.57 -2.86
CA TYR A 716 19.02 -0.62 -3.41
C TYR A 716 19.52 -1.56 -2.31
N TYR A 717 19.25 -2.87 -2.45
CA TYR A 717 19.90 -3.90 -1.65
C TYR A 717 21.31 -4.15 -2.19
N LEU A 718 22.30 -4.03 -1.35
CA LEU A 718 23.73 -4.18 -1.69
C LEU A 718 24.49 -4.73 -0.48
N THR A 719 25.42 -5.62 -0.70
CA THR A 719 26.40 -6.03 0.31
C THR A 719 27.58 -5.07 0.28
N LEU A 720 27.72 -4.28 1.35
CA LEU A 720 28.76 -3.25 1.45
C LEU A 720 29.16 -2.97 2.90
N GLN A 721 30.37 -2.49 3.06
CA GLN A 721 30.88 -2.01 4.34
C GLN A 721 30.44 -0.57 4.57
N THR A 722 29.54 -0.36 5.54
CA THR A 722 29.06 0.96 5.94
C THR A 722 29.84 1.47 7.16
N GLY A 723 29.85 2.78 7.39
CA GLY A 723 30.56 3.39 8.52
C GLY A 723 30.30 2.69 9.84
N GLY A 724 31.39 2.33 10.55
CA GLY A 724 31.33 1.60 11.81
C GLY A 724 31.11 0.09 11.73
N SER A 725 31.00 -0.50 10.53
CA SER A 725 31.03 -1.96 10.31
C SER A 725 32.46 -2.41 10.02
N SER A 726 32.87 -3.55 10.61
CA SER A 726 34.16 -4.16 10.31
C SER A 726 34.14 -5.07 9.08
N GLU A 727 32.93 -5.49 8.65
CA GLU A 727 32.71 -6.43 7.55
C GLU A 727 31.60 -5.91 6.66
N PRO A 728 31.57 -6.29 5.36
CA PRO A 728 30.44 -6.01 4.47
C PRO A 728 29.16 -6.66 4.99
N VAL A 729 28.05 -5.93 4.97
CA VAL A 729 26.74 -6.39 5.39
C VAL A 729 25.73 -6.15 4.28
N PHE A 730 24.86 -7.12 4.04
CA PHE A 730 23.71 -6.94 3.15
C PHE A 730 22.82 -5.83 3.68
N SER A 731 22.78 -4.70 2.99
CA SER A 731 22.17 -3.45 3.45
C SER A 731 21.23 -2.89 2.39
N LEU A 732 20.24 -2.13 2.83
CA LEU A 732 19.38 -1.33 1.95
C LEU A 732 19.84 0.13 2.05
N THR A 733 20.08 0.78 0.90
CA THR A 733 20.76 2.07 0.82
C THR A 733 19.98 3.11 0.04
N SER A 734 20.17 4.38 0.36
CA SER A 734 19.63 5.53 -0.37
C SER A 734 20.48 6.78 -0.11
N SER A 735 20.35 7.78 -0.96
CA SER A 735 21.06 9.05 -0.86
C SER A 735 20.12 10.23 -0.64
N TYR A 736 20.65 11.34 -0.15
CA TYR A 736 19.92 12.60 0.04
C TYR A 736 20.65 13.76 -0.63
N ILE A 737 19.86 14.71 -1.14
CA ILE A 737 20.28 16.00 -1.64
C ILE A 737 19.57 17.12 -0.86
N PRO A 738 20.02 18.39 -0.90
CA PRO A 738 19.31 19.49 -0.24
C PRO A 738 17.88 19.63 -0.72
N ALA A 739 16.93 19.88 0.18
CA ALA A 739 15.55 20.14 -0.18
C ALA A 739 15.36 21.52 -0.84
N GLY A 740 14.36 21.64 -1.68
CA GLY A 740 13.92 22.88 -2.30
C GLY A 740 14.40 23.05 -3.75
N SER A 741 14.18 24.24 -4.32
CA SER A 741 14.48 24.56 -5.73
C SER A 741 15.98 24.83 -5.99
N SER A 742 16.87 24.21 -5.24
CA SER A 742 18.31 24.35 -5.42
C SER A 742 18.72 23.73 -6.75
N THR A 743 19.43 24.49 -7.60
CA THR A 743 20.13 23.94 -8.76
C THR A 743 21.40 23.17 -8.37
N ARG A 744 21.69 23.08 -7.08
CA ARG A 744 22.88 22.46 -6.52
C ARG A 744 22.54 21.03 -6.10
N GLU A 745 22.73 20.09 -7.00
CA GLU A 745 22.55 18.65 -6.74
C GLU A 745 23.82 18.02 -6.16
N ILE A 746 24.20 18.47 -4.98
CA ILE A 746 25.28 17.86 -4.20
C ILE A 746 24.71 16.82 -3.24
N LEU A 747 25.52 15.84 -2.89
CA LEU A 747 25.14 14.85 -1.89
C LEU A 747 25.25 15.47 -0.48
N THR A 748 24.20 15.30 0.33
CA THR A 748 24.16 15.79 1.73
C THR A 748 24.17 14.66 2.74
N GLY A 749 23.70 13.49 2.37
CA GLY A 749 23.65 12.33 3.25
C GLY A 749 23.56 11.02 2.49
N PHE A 750 24.09 9.98 3.09
CA PHE A 750 23.95 8.60 2.65
C PHE A 750 23.31 7.79 3.77
N LEU A 751 22.22 7.13 3.46
CA LEU A 751 21.41 6.34 4.39
C LEU A 751 21.58 4.85 4.07
N SER A 752 21.86 4.06 5.11
CA SER A 752 21.87 2.61 5.02
C SER A 752 21.17 1.96 6.20
N VAL A 753 20.63 0.77 6.00
CA VAL A 753 20.12 -0.09 7.08
C VAL A 753 20.62 -1.51 6.88
N ASP A 754 21.18 -2.11 7.94
CA ASP A 754 21.62 -3.50 7.93
C ASP A 754 20.39 -4.42 7.75
N SER A 755 20.34 -5.10 6.62
CA SER A 755 19.17 -5.88 6.20
C SER A 755 19.32 -7.38 6.45
N ASP A 756 20.50 -7.84 6.89
CA ASP A 756 20.78 -9.24 7.15
C ASP A 756 20.24 -9.70 8.51
N ALA A 757 19.23 -10.55 8.50
CA ALA A 757 18.69 -11.11 9.74
C ALA A 757 19.56 -12.25 10.33
N GLY A 758 20.57 -12.71 9.62
CA GLY A 758 21.46 -13.80 10.02
C GLY A 758 20.94 -15.19 9.60
N HIS A 759 21.58 -16.22 10.06
CA HIS A 759 21.31 -17.62 9.72
C HIS A 759 21.07 -18.52 10.95
N GLU A 760 21.03 -17.92 12.14
CA GLU A 760 20.84 -18.69 13.39
C GLU A 760 19.34 -18.86 13.67
N LYS A 761 18.91 -20.12 13.89
CA LYS A 761 17.51 -20.45 14.17
C LYS A 761 16.93 -19.57 15.29
N GLY A 762 15.86 -18.84 14.99
CA GLY A 762 15.09 -18.08 15.96
C GLY A 762 15.82 -16.90 16.59
N LYS A 763 16.90 -16.44 15.99
CA LYS A 763 17.70 -15.33 16.51
C LYS A 763 18.02 -14.33 15.42
N ILE A 764 17.54 -13.14 15.59
CA ILE A 764 17.87 -12.01 14.71
C ILE A 764 19.31 -11.56 14.96
N GLY A 765 20.07 -11.34 13.90
CA GLY A 765 21.43 -10.80 13.94
C GLY A 765 21.51 -9.47 14.68
N SER A 766 22.57 -9.26 15.42
CA SER A 766 22.70 -8.08 16.30
C SER A 766 22.78 -6.76 15.55
N SER A 767 23.19 -6.78 14.28
CA SER A 767 23.27 -5.60 13.42
C SER A 767 21.95 -5.31 12.68
N TYR A 768 21.07 -6.31 12.51
CA TYR A 768 19.81 -6.16 11.76
C TYR A 768 19.01 -4.95 12.20
N GLY A 769 18.54 -4.17 11.23
CA GLY A 769 17.74 -2.97 11.48
C GLY A 769 18.53 -1.78 12.04
N THR A 770 19.86 -1.86 12.09
CA THR A 770 20.69 -0.70 12.43
C THR A 770 20.69 0.28 11.27
N ILE A 771 20.03 1.42 11.47
CA ILE A 771 20.00 2.51 10.49
C ILE A 771 21.23 3.40 10.73
N ARG A 772 22.04 3.61 9.69
CA ARG A 772 23.19 4.51 9.69
C ARG A 772 22.95 5.67 8.73
N LEU A 773 23.23 6.86 9.20
CA LEU A 773 23.16 8.08 8.43
C LEU A 773 24.54 8.73 8.40
N GLN A 774 25.18 8.68 7.26
CA GLN A 774 26.43 9.36 7.00
C GLN A 774 26.10 10.76 6.48
N GLU A 775 26.35 11.78 7.30
CA GLU A 775 26.10 13.20 6.98
C GLU A 775 27.36 13.81 6.38
N LEU A 776 27.23 14.39 5.19
CA LEU A 776 28.34 15.11 4.57
C LEU A 776 28.43 16.54 5.12
N PRO A 777 29.64 17.09 5.29
CA PRO A 777 29.81 18.48 5.68
C PRO A 777 29.12 19.45 4.71
N LYS A 778 28.56 20.55 5.22
CA LYS A 778 27.80 21.53 4.40
C LYS A 778 28.63 22.22 3.33
N ASP A 779 29.92 22.23 3.48
CA ASP A 779 30.92 22.73 2.51
C ASP A 779 31.43 21.66 1.55
N SER A 780 30.90 20.44 1.63
CA SER A 780 31.24 19.36 0.72
C SER A 780 30.79 19.66 -0.71
N ASN A 781 31.61 19.22 -1.68
CA ASN A 781 31.30 19.33 -3.11
C ASN A 781 31.12 17.94 -3.77
N VAL A 782 30.80 16.94 -2.98
CA VAL A 782 30.52 15.59 -3.53
C VAL A 782 29.32 15.67 -4.46
N PRO A 783 29.45 15.25 -5.73
CA PRO A 783 28.33 15.22 -6.66
C PRO A 783 27.16 14.36 -6.13
N GLY A 784 25.93 14.83 -6.28
CA GLY A 784 24.75 13.99 -6.08
C GLY A 784 24.48 13.10 -7.31
N PRO A 785 23.49 12.17 -7.23
CA PRO A 785 23.21 11.22 -8.32
C PRO A 785 22.94 11.88 -9.66
N GLY A 786 22.16 12.96 -9.71
CA GLY A 786 21.89 13.70 -10.94
C GLY A 786 23.14 14.34 -11.53
N GLN A 787 24.03 14.86 -10.69
CA GLN A 787 25.30 15.42 -11.16
C GLN A 787 26.26 14.33 -11.65
N ALA A 788 26.32 13.19 -10.96
CA ALA A 788 27.12 12.04 -11.42
C ALA A 788 26.63 11.54 -12.79
N GLN A 789 25.33 11.45 -12.99
CA GLN A 789 24.75 11.12 -14.30
C GLN A 789 25.08 12.15 -15.39
N ASN A 790 25.09 13.45 -15.03
CA ASN A 790 25.48 14.50 -15.94
C ASN A 790 26.99 14.41 -16.29
N ASN A 791 27.86 14.04 -15.35
CA ASN A 791 29.29 13.80 -15.60
C ASN A 791 29.48 12.66 -16.60
N PHE A 792 28.72 11.55 -16.47
CA PHE A 792 28.70 10.48 -17.47
C PHE A 792 28.28 10.99 -18.86
N ASN A 793 27.20 11.77 -18.92
CA ASN A 793 26.69 12.31 -20.18
C ASN A 793 27.64 13.32 -20.83
N ALA A 794 28.39 14.08 -20.04
CA ALA A 794 29.30 15.11 -20.50
C ALA A 794 30.68 14.55 -20.93
N SER A 795 31.04 13.34 -20.52
CA SER A 795 32.28 12.68 -20.93
C SER A 795 32.25 12.39 -22.42
N ALA A 796 33.27 12.89 -23.14
CA ALA A 796 33.37 12.75 -24.59
C ALA A 796 33.53 11.27 -25.04
N ASP A 797 34.32 10.53 -24.28
CA ASP A 797 34.56 9.09 -24.56
C ASP A 797 33.29 8.26 -24.30
N VAL A 798 32.60 8.50 -23.18
CA VAL A 798 31.32 7.86 -22.87
C VAL A 798 30.26 8.18 -23.92
N SER A 799 30.07 9.47 -24.23
CA SER A 799 29.07 9.91 -25.21
C SER A 799 29.33 9.31 -26.60
N LYS A 800 30.58 9.26 -27.03
CA LYS A 800 30.95 8.69 -28.34
C LYS A 800 30.61 7.20 -28.41
N GLU A 801 30.98 6.45 -27.40
CA GLU A 801 30.77 5.00 -27.40
C GLU A 801 29.30 4.63 -27.20
N LEU A 802 28.56 5.32 -26.31
CA LEU A 802 27.13 5.12 -26.14
C LEU A 802 26.37 5.43 -27.44
N ASN A 803 26.70 6.51 -28.14
CA ASN A 803 26.13 6.81 -29.45
C ASN A 803 26.44 5.74 -30.49
N LEU A 804 27.64 5.12 -30.43
CA LEU A 804 27.97 4.00 -31.30
C LEU A 804 27.14 2.76 -30.97
N LEU A 805 26.96 2.47 -29.67
CA LEU A 805 26.13 1.37 -29.18
C LEU A 805 24.64 1.58 -29.49
N GLU A 806 24.18 2.85 -29.55
CA GLU A 806 22.78 3.22 -29.86
C GLU A 806 22.53 3.34 -31.38
N SER A 807 23.59 3.21 -32.20
CA SER A 807 23.50 3.36 -33.64
C SER A 807 22.79 2.16 -34.30
N GLY A 808 21.90 2.42 -35.28
CA GLY A 808 21.22 1.40 -36.06
C GLY A 808 19.97 0.82 -35.41
N SER A 809 19.99 -0.49 -35.10
CA SER A 809 18.84 -1.21 -34.53
C SER A 809 19.04 -1.61 -33.07
N THR A 810 19.82 -0.86 -32.33
CA THR A 810 20.10 -1.10 -30.91
C THR A 810 19.64 0.08 -30.05
N ASN A 811 19.24 -0.22 -28.83
CA ASN A 811 18.85 0.75 -27.80
C ASN A 811 19.73 0.55 -26.57
N VAL A 812 20.26 1.64 -26.03
CA VAL A 812 21.06 1.65 -24.82
C VAL A 812 20.15 1.90 -23.63
N GLN A 813 20.19 0.99 -22.65
CA GLN A 813 19.48 1.12 -21.39
C GLN A 813 20.49 1.29 -20.26
N ARG A 814 20.29 2.30 -19.45
CA ARG A 814 21.09 2.55 -18.25
C ARG A 814 20.46 1.87 -17.06
N GLY A 815 21.24 1.08 -16.36
CA GLY A 815 20.78 0.44 -15.12
C GLY A 815 20.84 1.38 -13.93
N ASN A 816 20.52 0.84 -12.76
CA ASN A 816 20.53 1.55 -11.50
C ASN A 816 21.86 2.30 -11.27
N LEU A 817 21.75 3.56 -10.90
CA LEU A 817 22.91 4.33 -10.46
C LEU A 817 23.16 4.06 -8.97
N LEU A 818 24.07 3.15 -8.67
CA LEU A 818 24.43 2.79 -7.31
C LEU A 818 25.34 3.84 -6.70
N THR A 819 25.09 4.21 -5.45
CA THR A 819 25.97 5.07 -4.64
C THR A 819 26.62 4.24 -3.54
N LEU A 820 27.95 4.22 -3.47
CA LEU A 820 28.74 3.32 -2.63
C LEU A 820 29.80 4.09 -1.81
N PRO A 821 29.81 3.97 -0.47
CA PRO A 821 30.86 4.57 0.36
C PRO A 821 32.14 3.73 0.28
N LEU A 822 32.98 4.00 -0.72
CA LEU A 822 34.23 3.27 -1.00
C LEU A 822 35.38 4.26 -1.23
N GLY A 823 36.62 3.82 -1.03
CA GLY A 823 37.81 4.62 -1.31
C GLY A 823 37.90 5.91 -0.50
N GLY A 824 37.27 5.94 0.70
CA GLY A 824 37.22 7.16 1.53
C GLY A 824 36.27 8.24 1.01
N GLY A 825 35.54 7.97 -0.07
CA GLY A 825 34.57 8.88 -0.68
C GLY A 825 33.29 8.15 -1.07
N LEU A 826 32.65 8.61 -2.16
CA LEU A 826 31.44 7.97 -2.70
C LEU A 826 31.66 7.67 -4.16
N VAL A 827 31.59 6.38 -4.47
CA VAL A 827 31.70 5.83 -5.82
C VAL A 827 30.28 5.67 -6.39
N TYR A 828 30.09 6.13 -7.61
CA TYR A 828 28.88 5.87 -8.40
C TYR A 828 29.17 4.77 -9.41
N VAL A 829 28.33 3.73 -9.45
CA VAL A 829 28.44 2.62 -10.39
C VAL A 829 27.13 2.47 -11.16
N GLN A 830 27.21 2.43 -12.50
CA GLN A 830 26.04 2.28 -13.35
C GLN A 830 26.32 1.24 -14.45
N PRO A 831 25.62 0.10 -14.46
CA PRO A 831 25.69 -0.86 -15.55
C PRO A 831 24.98 -0.31 -16.80
N VAL A 832 25.53 -0.61 -17.98
CA VAL A 832 24.98 -0.20 -19.29
C VAL A 832 24.58 -1.44 -20.08
N TYR A 833 23.31 -1.51 -20.42
CA TYR A 833 22.73 -2.60 -21.20
C TYR A 833 22.47 -2.16 -22.63
N VAL A 834 22.60 -3.12 -23.55
CA VAL A 834 22.25 -2.93 -24.94
C VAL A 834 21.19 -3.95 -25.34
N LYS A 835 20.13 -3.46 -25.96
CA LYS A 835 19.01 -4.26 -26.46
C LYS A 835 18.82 -3.99 -27.94
N SER A 836 18.71 -5.04 -28.78
CA SER A 836 18.32 -4.89 -30.18
C SER A 836 16.86 -4.46 -30.32
N SER A 837 16.50 -3.75 -31.39
CA SER A 837 15.13 -3.33 -31.68
C SER A 837 14.19 -4.46 -32.15
N GLY A 838 14.68 -5.69 -32.26
CA GLY A 838 13.87 -6.87 -32.65
C GLY A 838 12.89 -7.29 -31.56
N SER A 839 11.76 -7.86 -31.91
CA SER A 839 10.69 -8.28 -30.99
C SER A 839 11.11 -9.37 -30.00
N THR A 840 12.17 -10.11 -30.26
CA THR A 840 12.73 -11.17 -29.40
C THR A 840 14.00 -10.73 -28.67
N SER A 841 14.31 -9.45 -28.70
CA SER A 841 15.53 -8.91 -28.09
C SER A 841 15.38 -8.69 -26.59
N PHE A 842 16.45 -8.83 -25.88
CA PHE A 842 16.54 -8.62 -24.43
C PHE A 842 17.82 -7.86 -24.08
N PRO A 843 17.84 -7.17 -22.91
CA PRO A 843 18.99 -6.41 -22.45
C PRO A 843 20.19 -7.32 -22.16
N LEU A 844 21.36 -6.92 -22.62
CA LEU A 844 22.66 -7.55 -22.34
C LEU A 844 23.58 -6.53 -21.69
N LEU A 845 24.22 -6.86 -20.60
CA LEU A 845 25.23 -6.00 -19.97
C LEU A 845 26.45 -5.90 -20.90
N LYS A 846 26.83 -4.68 -21.26
CA LYS A 846 27.92 -4.43 -22.20
C LYS A 846 29.03 -3.57 -21.64
N LYS A 847 28.72 -2.66 -20.74
CA LYS A 847 29.68 -1.72 -20.17
C LYS A 847 29.30 -1.38 -18.73
N VAL A 848 30.26 -0.88 -18.00
CA VAL A 848 30.08 -0.33 -16.66
C VAL A 848 30.63 1.09 -16.62
N LEU A 849 29.85 2.01 -16.10
CA LEU A 849 30.20 3.39 -15.80
C LEU A 849 30.55 3.50 -14.32
N VAL A 850 31.65 4.16 -14.03
CA VAL A 850 32.06 4.49 -12.66
C VAL A 850 32.35 5.97 -12.56
N ALA A 851 31.95 6.65 -11.49
CA ALA A 851 32.36 8.01 -11.20
C ALA A 851 32.83 8.14 -9.74
N PHE A 852 33.88 8.91 -9.53
CA PHE A 852 34.41 9.31 -8.22
C PHE A 852 34.87 10.77 -8.29
N GLY A 853 34.15 11.65 -7.56
CA GLY A 853 34.33 13.09 -7.76
C GLY A 853 34.04 13.50 -9.19
N ASP A 854 35.01 14.08 -9.86
CA ASP A 854 34.92 14.50 -11.27
C ASP A 854 35.54 13.47 -12.26
N GLN A 855 36.11 12.39 -11.75
CA GLN A 855 36.68 11.32 -12.58
C GLN A 855 35.59 10.37 -13.07
N VAL A 856 35.69 9.96 -14.32
CA VAL A 856 34.75 9.01 -14.98
C VAL A 856 35.52 7.86 -15.59
N GLY A 857 35.16 6.63 -15.20
CA GLY A 857 35.63 5.39 -15.81
C GLY A 857 34.52 4.75 -16.64
N PHE A 858 34.91 4.14 -17.75
CA PHE A 858 34.00 3.44 -18.67
C PHE A 858 34.72 2.27 -19.31
N ALA A 859 34.30 1.06 -18.96
CA ALA A 859 34.97 -0.16 -19.40
C ALA A 859 34.00 -1.34 -19.59
N ASP A 860 34.50 -2.46 -20.05
CA ASP A 860 33.75 -3.72 -20.22
C ASP A 860 33.48 -4.40 -18.87
N THR A 861 34.38 -4.19 -17.90
CA THR A 861 34.28 -4.75 -16.55
C THR A 861 34.29 -3.64 -15.50
N LEU A 862 33.81 -3.97 -14.32
CA LEU A 862 33.81 -3.04 -13.18
C LEU A 862 35.24 -2.80 -12.69
N ASP A 863 36.08 -3.82 -12.63
CA ASP A 863 37.49 -3.67 -12.24
C ASP A 863 38.20 -2.63 -13.11
N GLU A 864 38.11 -2.78 -14.45
CA GLU A 864 38.74 -1.84 -15.39
C GLU A 864 38.18 -0.42 -15.26
N ALA A 865 36.89 -0.28 -15.00
CA ALA A 865 36.26 1.03 -14.83
C ALA A 865 36.70 1.69 -13.51
N LEU A 866 36.88 0.92 -12.43
CA LEU A 866 37.43 1.39 -11.15
C LEU A 866 38.90 1.80 -11.31
N ASP A 867 39.69 1.03 -11.99
CA ASP A 867 41.11 1.34 -12.26
C ASP A 867 41.26 2.67 -13.02
N GLN A 868 40.39 2.97 -13.97
CA GLN A 868 40.38 4.24 -14.70
C GLN A 868 40.15 5.45 -13.76
N VAL A 869 39.32 5.27 -12.73
CA VAL A 869 38.94 6.34 -11.81
C VAL A 869 39.97 6.52 -10.68
N PHE A 870 40.63 5.45 -10.26
CA PHE A 870 41.62 5.47 -9.17
C PHE A 870 43.07 5.57 -9.66
N GLY A 871 43.30 5.96 -10.92
CA GLY A 871 44.61 6.34 -11.45
C GLY A 871 45.54 5.17 -11.80
N GLY A 872 45.03 3.95 -11.92
CA GLY A 872 45.73 2.73 -12.21
C GLY A 872 45.11 1.52 -11.53
N ASP A 873 45.92 0.73 -10.82
CA ASP A 873 45.41 -0.40 -10.03
C ASP A 873 44.64 0.14 -8.81
N SER A 874 43.34 0.08 -8.83
CA SER A 874 42.46 0.53 -7.75
C SER A 874 42.58 -0.32 -6.48
N GLY A 875 43.12 -1.54 -6.57
CA GLY A 875 43.10 -2.55 -5.53
C GLY A 875 41.73 -3.22 -5.35
N ALA A 876 40.77 -2.96 -6.25
CA ALA A 876 39.46 -3.62 -6.26
C ALA A 876 39.61 -5.09 -6.68
N SER A 877 38.59 -5.87 -6.34
CA SER A 877 38.38 -7.23 -6.84
C SER A 877 36.90 -7.46 -7.07
N ALA A 878 36.39 -6.94 -8.17
CA ALA A 878 34.94 -6.89 -8.43
C ALA A 878 34.32 -8.26 -8.78
N GLY A 879 35.12 -9.27 -9.04
CA GLY A 879 34.68 -10.64 -9.34
C GLY A 879 34.00 -10.80 -10.69
N ASP A 880 33.87 -9.74 -11.49
CA ASP A 880 33.33 -9.73 -12.85
C ASP A 880 34.43 -9.92 -13.91
N ALA A 881 35.70 -9.66 -13.59
CA ALA A 881 36.87 -9.87 -14.45
C ALA A 881 37.12 -11.36 -14.80
N GLU A 882 36.68 -12.30 -13.98
CA GLU A 882 36.72 -13.73 -14.27
C GLU A 882 35.92 -14.12 -15.52
N ASN A 883 35.06 -13.25 -16.00
CA ASN A 883 34.16 -13.50 -17.13
C ASN A 883 34.85 -13.30 -18.50
N VAL A 884 36.00 -12.61 -18.57
CA VAL A 884 36.72 -12.33 -19.83
C VAL A 884 37.63 -13.46 -20.22
N GLY A 885 37.97 -14.39 -19.32
CA GLY A 885 38.96 -15.44 -19.51
C GLY A 885 38.43 -16.87 -19.76
N ASP A 886 37.13 -17.16 -19.55
CA ASP A 886 36.63 -18.54 -19.54
C ASP A 886 36.05 -18.99 -20.89
N THR A 887 36.87 -18.91 -21.97
CA THR A 887 36.59 -19.57 -23.25
C THR A 887 37.21 -20.99 -23.35
N THR A 888 37.60 -21.63 -22.23
CA THR A 888 38.36 -22.89 -22.28
C THR A 888 37.80 -24.08 -21.54
N ASP A 889 36.57 -24.10 -21.02
CA ASP A 889 36.10 -25.29 -20.28
C ASP A 889 34.73 -25.88 -20.74
N ASP A 890 34.31 -25.66 -21.96
CA ASP A 890 33.20 -26.40 -22.57
C ASP A 890 33.67 -27.43 -23.64
N LYS A 891 34.71 -28.23 -23.26
CA LYS A 891 35.12 -29.42 -24.04
C LYS A 891 35.44 -30.57 -23.09
N GLN A 892 34.46 -31.17 -22.50
CA GLN A 892 34.50 -32.61 -22.12
C GLN A 892 33.04 -33.04 -21.87
N ASP A 893 32.48 -33.68 -22.89
CA ASP A 893 31.88 -35.01 -22.87
C ASP A 893 31.14 -35.29 -24.20
N ALA A 894 31.94 -35.66 -25.19
CA ALA A 894 31.45 -36.51 -26.29
C ALA A 894 32.57 -37.49 -26.65
N LYS A 895 32.60 -38.58 -25.92
CA LYS A 895 33.41 -39.76 -26.34
C LYS A 895 32.49 -40.78 -26.98
N ASN A 896 33.00 -41.15 -28.19
CA ASN A 896 32.93 -42.40 -28.89
C ASN A 896 31.63 -42.68 -29.69
N ASP A 897 31.73 -42.76 -30.98
CA ASP A 897 32.07 -44.03 -31.63
C ASP A 897 32.55 -43.84 -33.07
N ASP A 898 33.49 -44.74 -33.41
CA ASP A 898 34.36 -44.91 -34.50
C ASP A 898 33.66 -45.24 -35.81
N SER A 899 34.15 -44.77 -36.94
CA SER A 899 34.78 -45.54 -38.03
C SER A 899 34.64 -44.90 -39.42
N ALA A 900 35.78 -44.66 -39.95
CA ALA A 900 36.29 -44.96 -41.27
C ALA A 900 35.83 -44.23 -42.53
N ASP A 901 36.81 -43.61 -43.09
CA ASP A 901 37.32 -43.66 -44.44
C ASP A 901 36.76 -42.72 -45.53
N GLY A 902 37.72 -41.99 -46.12
CA GLY A 902 37.72 -41.76 -47.60
C GLY A 902 37.89 -40.29 -48.02
N LYS A 903 39.19 -39.82 -48.04
CA LYS A 903 39.88 -39.09 -49.14
C LYS A 903 38.98 -38.38 -50.18
N THR A 904 39.15 -37.16 -50.57
CA THR A 904 40.24 -36.49 -51.31
C THR A 904 39.75 -35.16 -51.89
N ASN A 905 40.61 -34.15 -51.71
CA ASN A 905 41.01 -33.09 -52.66
C ASN A 905 40.01 -32.29 -53.49
N THR A 906 40.10 -31.04 -53.43
CA THR A 906 40.86 -30.02 -54.20
C THR A 906 39.96 -28.88 -54.70
N ASP A 907 40.53 -27.70 -54.40
CA ASP A 907 40.64 -26.53 -55.27
C ASP A 907 39.43 -25.84 -55.91
N GLY A 908 39.39 -24.58 -55.70
CA GLY A 908 39.28 -23.68 -56.84
C GLY A 908 38.34 -22.47 -56.68
N LYS A 909 38.91 -21.35 -56.28
CA LYS A 909 38.76 -20.01 -56.90
C LYS A 909 37.35 -19.44 -57.21
N GLN A 910 37.13 -18.27 -56.53
CA GLN A 910 36.92 -16.93 -57.16
C GLN A 910 36.05 -16.86 -58.44
N ASP A 911 34.94 -16.08 -58.32
CA ASP A 911 34.84 -14.78 -59.04
C ASP A 911 33.44 -14.19 -58.87
N THR A 912 33.44 -12.93 -58.51
CA THR A 912 32.36 -11.94 -58.79
C THR A 912 32.50 -11.61 -60.34
N PRO A 913 31.41 -11.14 -61.00
CA PRO A 913 30.93 -9.81 -60.95
C PRO A 913 29.46 -9.53 -61.38
N SER A 914 28.98 -8.39 -60.84
CA SER A 914 28.21 -7.29 -61.43
C SER A 914 27.07 -7.47 -62.42
N ASN A 915 26.03 -6.77 -62.11
CA ASN A 915 25.07 -5.97 -62.93
C ASN A 915 24.40 -6.54 -64.18
N THR A 916 23.09 -6.49 -64.20
CA THR A 916 22.34 -5.53 -65.08
C THR A 916 20.82 -5.82 -65.03
N ASP A 917 20.09 -4.73 -64.98
CA ASP A 917 18.74 -4.47 -65.43
C ASP A 917 17.84 -5.52 -66.10
N GLY A 918 16.58 -5.55 -65.73
CA GLY A 918 15.51 -6.12 -66.56
C GLY A 918 14.13 -6.11 -65.89
N LYS A 919 13.33 -5.13 -66.24
CA LYS A 919 11.89 -5.06 -66.03
C LYS A 919 11.16 -6.34 -66.42
N THR A 920 10.16 -6.76 -65.60
CA THR A 920 8.71 -6.79 -65.92
C THR A 920 7.95 -7.65 -64.94
N GLY A 921 6.93 -7.11 -64.39
CA GLY A 921 5.54 -7.50 -64.34
C GLY A 921 5.14 -8.74 -63.60
N GLY A 922 4.29 -8.53 -62.59
CA GLY A 922 3.32 -9.56 -62.21
C GLY A 922 3.08 -9.74 -60.68
N ASN A 923 2.22 -9.00 -60.15
CA ASN A 923 1.13 -9.32 -59.20
C ASN A 923 1.37 -10.45 -58.19
N ASN A 924 1.40 -10.09 -56.92
CA ASN A 924 0.44 -10.56 -55.94
C ASN A 924 0.74 -10.07 -54.53
N GLY A 925 -0.25 -9.47 -53.96
CA GLY A 925 -0.76 -9.77 -52.62
C GLY A 925 -0.09 -9.05 -51.41
N ASP A 926 -0.20 -7.77 -51.41
CA ASP A 926 0.01 -7.01 -50.15
C ASP A 926 -1.32 -6.88 -49.41
N SER A 927 -1.49 -7.58 -48.31
CA SER A 927 -2.61 -7.41 -47.40
C SER A 927 -2.20 -6.43 -46.28
N SER A 928 -1.97 -5.17 -46.64
CA SER A 928 -2.12 -4.04 -45.71
C SER A 928 -3.58 -3.60 -45.78
N GLY A 929 -4.36 -3.96 -44.75
CA GLY A 929 -5.72 -3.47 -44.57
C GLY A 929 -5.74 -1.95 -44.58
N THR A 930 -6.19 -1.39 -45.73
CA THR A 930 -6.50 0.05 -45.84
C THR A 930 -7.66 0.34 -44.89
N MET A 931 -7.37 1.00 -43.79
CA MET A 931 -8.38 1.55 -42.89
C MET A 931 -9.49 2.27 -43.66
N SER A 932 -10.77 1.86 -43.46
CA SER A 932 -11.88 2.44 -44.21
C SER A 932 -11.99 3.96 -43.97
N ALA A 933 -12.49 4.68 -44.99
CA ALA A 933 -12.66 6.13 -44.88
C ALA A 933 -13.57 6.51 -43.67
N ASP A 934 -14.52 5.67 -43.36
CA ASP A 934 -15.45 5.86 -42.23
C ASP A 934 -14.78 5.62 -40.87
N LEU A 935 -13.90 4.65 -40.75
CA LEU A 935 -13.09 4.42 -39.53
C LEU A 935 -12.11 5.58 -39.30
N LYS A 936 -11.43 6.06 -40.36
CA LYS A 936 -10.58 7.24 -40.26
C LYS A 936 -11.35 8.47 -39.79
N LYS A 937 -12.59 8.64 -40.27
CA LYS A 937 -13.44 9.74 -39.86
C LYS A 937 -13.87 9.60 -38.40
N ALA A 938 -14.29 8.43 -37.95
CA ALA A 938 -14.67 8.19 -36.56
C ALA A 938 -13.51 8.45 -35.59
N LEU A 939 -12.28 8.04 -35.93
CA LEU A 939 -11.08 8.33 -35.15
C LEU A 939 -10.71 9.83 -35.15
N ALA A 940 -10.92 10.53 -36.28
CA ALA A 940 -10.72 11.98 -36.33
C ALA A 940 -11.75 12.75 -35.48
N ASP A 941 -13.00 12.32 -35.51
CA ASP A 941 -14.08 12.89 -34.67
C ASP A 941 -13.80 12.66 -33.17
N ALA A 942 -13.29 11.48 -32.79
CA ALA A 942 -12.84 11.19 -31.43
C ALA A 942 -11.68 12.09 -30.98
N ALA A 943 -10.67 12.27 -31.83
CA ALA A 943 -9.53 13.14 -31.56
C ALA A 943 -9.94 14.63 -31.42
N GLN A 944 -10.96 15.07 -32.19
CA GLN A 944 -11.49 16.42 -32.06
C GLN A 944 -12.26 16.59 -30.75
N ALA A 945 -13.14 15.65 -30.41
CA ALA A 945 -13.90 15.69 -29.17
C ALA A 945 -13.00 15.68 -27.92
N MET A 946 -11.85 14.99 -27.97
CA MET A 946 -10.85 15.00 -26.91
C MET A 946 -10.21 16.40 -26.73
N LYS A 947 -9.89 17.08 -27.84
CA LYS A 947 -9.38 18.47 -27.79
C LYS A 947 -10.41 19.46 -27.25
N ASP A 948 -11.67 19.27 -27.62
CA ASP A 948 -12.76 20.15 -27.17
C ASP A 948 -13.03 19.92 -25.66
N SER A 949 -12.91 18.67 -25.18
CA SER A 949 -12.94 18.31 -23.76
C SER A 949 -11.82 19.01 -22.97
N ASP A 950 -10.57 18.92 -23.45
CA ASP A 950 -9.44 19.59 -22.81
C ASP A 950 -9.59 21.12 -22.79
N ALA A 951 -10.11 21.68 -23.87
CA ALA A 951 -10.35 23.13 -23.97
C ALA A 951 -11.45 23.60 -23.02
N ALA A 952 -12.52 22.80 -22.85
CA ALA A 952 -13.61 23.06 -21.92
C ALA A 952 -13.14 22.97 -20.47
N MET A 953 -12.34 21.96 -20.15
CA MET A 953 -11.75 21.75 -18.82
C MET A 953 -10.85 22.93 -18.43
N LYS A 954 -9.98 23.39 -19.33
CA LYS A 954 -9.10 24.56 -19.12
C LYS A 954 -9.87 25.87 -18.89
N LYS A 955 -11.11 25.96 -19.39
CA LYS A 955 -11.99 27.13 -19.20
C LYS A 955 -12.90 26.99 -17.98
N GLY A 956 -12.93 25.81 -17.32
CA GLY A 956 -13.86 25.53 -16.22
C GLY A 956 -15.33 25.37 -16.66
N ASP A 957 -15.58 25.11 -17.93
CA ASP A 957 -16.91 24.94 -18.49
C ASP A 957 -17.33 23.46 -18.44
N TRP A 958 -17.90 23.09 -17.33
CA TRP A 958 -18.29 21.69 -17.05
C TRP A 958 -19.43 21.18 -17.93
N SER A 959 -20.27 22.08 -18.50
CA SER A 959 -21.31 21.69 -19.45
C SER A 959 -20.72 21.31 -20.80
N ALA A 960 -19.86 22.19 -21.34
CA ALA A 960 -19.14 21.91 -22.58
C ALA A 960 -18.22 20.68 -22.46
N TYR A 961 -17.60 20.46 -21.28
CA TYR A 961 -16.82 19.28 -21.00
C TYR A 961 -17.66 18.00 -21.07
N GLY A 962 -18.85 17.99 -20.46
CA GLY A 962 -19.79 16.85 -20.52
C GLY A 962 -20.27 16.54 -21.94
N ASP A 963 -20.56 17.54 -22.73
CA ASP A 963 -20.97 17.38 -24.13
C ASP A 963 -19.83 16.83 -25.00
N ALA A 964 -18.61 17.31 -24.80
CA ALA A 964 -17.42 16.81 -25.50
C ALA A 964 -17.08 15.35 -25.12
N GLN A 965 -17.22 14.97 -23.85
CA GLN A 965 -17.04 13.57 -23.40
C GLN A 965 -18.07 12.62 -24.03
N LYS A 966 -19.32 13.07 -24.17
CA LYS A 966 -20.35 12.30 -24.83
C LYS A 966 -20.07 12.09 -26.33
N GLN A 967 -19.61 13.13 -27.02
CA GLN A 967 -19.20 13.05 -28.41
C GLN A 967 -17.99 12.13 -28.61
N LEU A 968 -17.03 12.13 -27.68
CA LEU A 968 -15.89 11.22 -27.67
C LEU A 968 -16.35 9.76 -27.56
N GLN A 969 -17.28 9.50 -26.66
CA GLN A 969 -17.81 8.14 -26.48
C GLN A 969 -18.60 7.64 -27.69
N GLU A 970 -19.42 8.51 -28.31
CA GLU A 970 -20.14 8.18 -29.53
C GLU A 970 -19.22 7.91 -30.71
N ALA A 971 -18.15 8.70 -30.85
CA ALA A 971 -17.14 8.52 -31.91
C ALA A 971 -16.32 7.24 -31.73
N LEU A 972 -15.92 6.91 -30.50
CA LEU A 972 -15.21 5.67 -30.17
C LEU A 972 -16.09 4.42 -30.41
N ASN A 973 -17.33 4.43 -29.96
CA ASN A 973 -18.29 3.33 -30.21
C ASN A 973 -18.48 3.09 -31.70
N LYS A 974 -18.57 4.18 -32.49
CA LYS A 974 -18.67 4.09 -33.95
C LYS A 974 -17.39 3.56 -34.59
N ALA A 975 -16.22 3.88 -34.05
CA ALA A 975 -14.96 3.31 -34.54
C ALA A 975 -14.89 1.81 -34.28
N ILE A 976 -15.32 1.35 -33.11
CA ILE A 976 -15.41 -0.07 -32.74
C ILE A 976 -16.38 -0.84 -33.62
N GLU A 977 -17.56 -0.25 -33.92
CA GLU A 977 -18.54 -0.87 -34.84
C GLU A 977 -18.01 -0.98 -36.29
N LEU A 978 -17.09 -0.13 -36.68
CA LEU A 978 -16.52 -0.14 -38.04
C LEU A 978 -15.27 -1.02 -38.15
N GLU A 979 -14.72 -1.46 -37.03
CA GLU A 979 -13.58 -2.39 -36.94
C GLU A 979 -14.03 -3.85 -36.85
N GLN A 980 -15.27 -4.11 -36.37
CA GLN A 980 -15.92 -5.44 -36.36
C GLN A 980 -16.50 -5.79 -37.74
#